data_2de9f00b533600927d946562faad6a99
#
_entry.id   2de9f00b533600927d946562faad6a99
#
_cell.length_a   1.000
_cell.length_b   1.000
_cell.length_c   1.000
_cell.angle_alpha   90.00
_cell.angle_beta   90.00
_cell.angle_gamma   90.00
#
_symmetry.space_group_name_H-M   'P 1'
#
loop_
_entity.id
_entity.type
_entity.pdbx_description
1 polymer ?
#
loop_
_entity_poly.entity_id
_entity_poly.type
_entity_poly.pdbx_seq_one_letter_code
_entity_poly.pdbx_strand_id
1 'polypeptide(L)'
;MKKKEERKKWKGLKNGFLLVGFIALLIASSQTVRAEEINWQKAAEIAKRYVTLPQDTGIKAKEKGRKNKTGSPYYIYNDARGQGFVIVSGDDQMGEVLGYSKEGSLDTLNANPCVKLLLSGYRQTFEVLKEGKVKVQSHTRTGLYSKTVAPMLKSKWGQSYPFNAKTGYDYSGCVATAVAQMMYYHQWPAQGQGKNEYVVTYYQAKKSADFSQSHYDWANMLPDYRYPVQATPAEIDAVALLMNDVGVASFMQYTPSASGTQGVFAYQALQKHFDYSAAYVTKAVEGPGRFAEILRQELLNGCPVYLEGRPAGSASGHAWVTDGFDENGLFHMNFGWEGQGDAYYSLTNLNVSQTGSEFQGKPLAFNRAITAILAHPNNGKYPEIERGLLETSPQLMFNEGGSLSLKEASGKLFDPSQPVTVEMNSFVNRGKPFRGDIGVAVYDEAGYLKQVVYSDDHQQGGFTERLYGGEQKGWMGTDYLINQAQKISLSLAGLENGYYRIIAICAARKDDGSWDDFLPMKKAPVIGVELKDGAGRISEICSEDARFQLMGQPRLDGKAEQGSKVRAFFTIKNLNGVPRDCYLRVKLLDENQEVVLSTRVDQLTEIDGFSEAEIPILLSVPAQLAPGYYQVKLEITSDEAETQDRPVNGIHDQDAAYIEVVKGEEKPLMAKAEVFLADDSHGKIETGSVNVSKVSLFKMGVSLRTSENLSYEGHVSLISEDVDTKEEKEVNGISDEVSVSSSFDVPLYSYWLRKSNLPWTDGHTYLFRVMGEIGGKKVELKNPQEPSYYLKRKGDILILYQNIATGIENATISDTETEISREGHQLLVSGKDVRKIKLYHAGGNLLRQAAGTDGKLVSLSLQGIRQGVYLLRVETGMQSKTYKLLL
;
A
#
# COMPACT_ATOMS: atom_id res chain seq x y z
N MET A 1 74.27 -16.71 2.64
CA MET A 1 73.45 -15.53 2.36
C MET A 1 72.35 -15.84 1.39
N LYS A 2 72.51 -16.53 0.33
CA LYS A 2 71.45 -16.86 -0.68
C LYS A 2 70.23 -17.65 -0.12
N LYS A 3 70.40 -18.53 0.86
CA LYS A 3 69.27 -19.29 1.45
C LYS A 3 68.39 -18.47 2.42
N LYS A 4 68.81 -17.30 2.87
CA LYS A 4 68.00 -16.43 3.76
C LYS A 4 67.09 -15.47 2.97
N GLU A 5 67.45 -15.14 1.72
CA GLU A 5 66.64 -14.29 0.82
C GLU A 5 65.48 -15.06 0.20
N GLU A 6 65.69 -16.34 -0.14
CA GLU A 6 64.57 -17.16 -0.67
C GLU A 6 63.46 -17.41 0.40
N ARG A 7 63.82 -17.59 1.68
CA ARG A 7 62.84 -17.70 2.74
C ARG A 7 62.04 -16.42 3.01
N LYS A 8 62.58 -15.24 2.76
CA LYS A 8 61.87 -13.98 2.88
C LYS A 8 60.88 -13.76 1.67
N LYS A 9 61.28 -14.17 0.48
CA LYS A 9 60.38 -14.15 -0.71
C LYS A 9 59.21 -15.06 -0.55
N TRP A 10 59.36 -16.27 0.06
CA TRP A 10 58.27 -17.19 0.28
C TRP A 10 57.28 -16.76 1.40
N LYS A 11 57.74 -16.05 2.42
CA LYS A 11 56.87 -15.45 3.43
C LYS A 11 56.04 -14.26 2.88
N GLY A 12 56.63 -13.47 1.98
CA GLY A 12 55.94 -12.38 1.32
C GLY A 12 54.83 -12.89 0.37
N LEU A 13 55.09 -13.97 -0.36
CA LEU A 13 54.10 -14.59 -1.24
C LEU A 13 52.91 -15.23 -0.44
N LYS A 14 53.18 -15.89 0.70
CA LYS A 14 52.05 -16.46 1.49
C LYS A 14 51.15 -15.39 2.11
N ASN A 15 51.74 -14.27 2.55
CA ASN A 15 50.92 -13.14 3.06
C ASN A 15 50.19 -12.37 1.95
N GLY A 16 50.76 -12.32 0.74
CA GLY A 16 50.09 -11.74 -0.43
C GLY A 16 48.88 -12.59 -0.90
N PHE A 17 49.01 -13.88 -0.90
CA PHE A 17 47.90 -14.79 -1.25
C PHE A 17 46.79 -14.81 -0.20
N LEU A 18 47.09 -14.65 1.09
CA LEU A 18 46.09 -14.53 2.16
C LEU A 18 45.37 -13.16 2.07
N LEU A 19 46.06 -12.08 1.73
CA LEU A 19 45.45 -10.75 1.58
C LEU A 19 44.58 -10.67 0.32
N VAL A 20 45.01 -11.26 -0.78
CA VAL A 20 44.21 -11.34 -2.02
C VAL A 20 43.03 -12.29 -1.85
N GLY A 21 43.18 -13.39 -1.09
CA GLY A 21 42.06 -14.25 -0.72
C GLY A 21 41.04 -13.57 0.19
N PHE A 22 41.50 -12.74 1.14
CA PHE A 22 40.62 -11.95 2.02
C PHE A 22 39.95 -10.79 1.28
N ILE A 23 40.62 -10.13 0.37
CA ILE A 23 40.05 -9.09 -0.49
C ILE A 23 39.09 -9.71 -1.50
N ALA A 24 39.36 -10.91 -2.04
CA ALA A 24 38.43 -11.63 -2.90
C ALA A 24 37.22 -12.16 -2.13
N LEU A 25 37.34 -12.52 -0.84
CA LEU A 25 36.19 -12.86 0.02
C LEU A 25 35.40 -11.63 0.46
N LEU A 26 36.08 -10.47 0.67
CA LEU A 26 35.38 -9.20 0.95
C LEU A 26 34.70 -8.61 -0.28
N ILE A 27 35.22 -8.87 -1.48
CA ILE A 27 34.55 -8.48 -2.74
C ILE A 27 33.43 -9.46 -3.10
N ALA A 28 33.48 -10.72 -2.64
CA ALA A 28 32.37 -11.68 -2.80
C ALA A 28 31.23 -11.49 -1.81
N SER A 29 31.41 -10.68 -0.73
CA SER A 29 30.35 -10.37 0.24
C SER A 29 29.68 -9.02 0.02
N SER A 30 30.13 -8.20 -0.90
CA SER A 30 29.36 -7.08 -1.43
C SER A 30 28.60 -7.55 -2.67
N GLN A 31 27.64 -8.42 -2.50
CA GLN A 31 26.55 -8.51 -3.45
C GLN A 31 25.77 -7.18 -3.32
N THR A 32 26.20 -6.19 -4.12
CA THR A 32 25.25 -5.17 -4.54
C THR A 32 24.04 -5.94 -5.08
N VAL A 33 22.92 -5.85 -4.40
CA VAL A 33 21.65 -6.36 -4.91
C VAL A 33 21.43 -5.62 -6.21
N ARG A 34 21.81 -6.24 -7.31
CA ARG A 34 21.52 -5.73 -8.65
C ARG A 34 20.03 -5.90 -8.83
N ALA A 35 19.39 -4.82 -9.27
CA ALA A 35 18.04 -4.88 -9.82
C ALA A 35 17.91 -6.11 -10.72
N GLU A 36 16.95 -6.97 -10.42
CA GLU A 36 16.77 -8.24 -11.11
C GLU A 36 15.55 -8.16 -12.02
N GLU A 37 15.76 -8.37 -13.30
CA GLU A 37 14.67 -8.50 -14.26
C GLU A 37 13.81 -9.71 -13.86
N ILE A 38 12.52 -9.47 -13.59
CA ILE A 38 11.57 -10.54 -13.32
C ILE A 38 11.20 -11.20 -14.66
N ASN A 39 11.72 -12.40 -14.89
CA ASN A 39 11.36 -13.19 -16.06
C ASN A 39 9.99 -13.86 -15.88
N TRP A 40 9.48 -14.48 -16.95
CA TRP A 40 8.14 -15.09 -16.91
C TRP A 40 8.03 -16.27 -15.93
N GLN A 41 9.12 -17.03 -15.66
CA GLN A 41 9.13 -18.10 -14.68
C GLN A 41 8.97 -17.57 -13.25
N LYS A 42 9.81 -16.58 -12.87
CA LYS A 42 9.72 -15.91 -11.57
C LYS A 42 8.36 -15.21 -11.43
N ALA A 43 7.87 -14.58 -12.49
CA ALA A 43 6.53 -13.96 -12.49
C ALA A 43 5.41 -14.99 -12.26
N ALA A 44 5.50 -16.19 -12.85
CA ALA A 44 4.54 -17.26 -12.63
C ALA A 44 4.58 -17.80 -11.18
N GLU A 45 5.76 -17.89 -10.56
CA GLU A 45 5.88 -18.26 -9.14
C GLU A 45 5.24 -17.20 -8.22
N ILE A 46 5.47 -15.93 -8.50
CA ILE A 46 4.81 -14.84 -7.77
C ILE A 46 3.29 -14.93 -7.94
N ALA A 47 2.81 -15.17 -9.17
CA ALA A 47 1.39 -15.23 -9.49
C ALA A 47 0.64 -16.35 -8.75
N LYS A 48 1.27 -17.47 -8.49
CA LYS A 48 0.66 -18.60 -7.75
C LYS A 48 0.19 -18.22 -6.34
N ARG A 49 0.71 -17.16 -5.75
CA ARG A 49 0.28 -16.63 -4.45
C ARG A 49 -1.09 -15.95 -4.52
N TYR A 50 -1.51 -15.53 -5.69
CA TYR A 50 -2.72 -14.73 -5.90
C TYR A 50 -3.80 -15.46 -6.69
N VAL A 51 -3.41 -16.30 -7.62
CA VAL A 51 -4.32 -16.98 -8.56
C VAL A 51 -3.94 -18.44 -8.77
N THR A 52 -4.93 -19.28 -9.04
CA THR A 52 -4.72 -20.66 -9.46
C THR A 52 -4.35 -20.66 -10.93
N LEU A 53 -3.15 -21.11 -11.25
CA LEU A 53 -2.71 -21.25 -12.64
C LEU A 53 -3.23 -22.56 -13.25
N PRO A 54 -3.58 -22.62 -14.55
CA PRO A 54 -3.94 -23.87 -15.21
C PRO A 54 -2.81 -24.91 -15.12
N GLN A 55 -3.15 -26.18 -14.91
CA GLN A 55 -2.18 -27.28 -14.73
C GLN A 55 -1.27 -27.54 -15.93
N ASP A 56 -1.65 -27.07 -17.12
CA ASP A 56 -0.91 -27.29 -18.38
C ASP A 56 -0.50 -25.98 -19.03
N THR A 57 0.30 -25.21 -18.36
CA THR A 57 0.90 -24.07 -19.01
C THR A 57 2.39 -24.26 -19.24
N GLY A 58 2.69 -25.07 -20.22
CA GLY A 58 3.71 -24.64 -21.16
C GLY A 58 3.18 -23.34 -21.81
N ILE A 59 3.08 -22.24 -21.04
CA ILE A 59 2.63 -20.95 -21.55
C ILE A 59 3.68 -20.47 -22.54
N LYS A 60 3.48 -20.87 -23.79
CA LYS A 60 3.92 -20.06 -24.89
C LYS A 60 3.06 -18.81 -24.82
N ALA A 61 3.58 -17.77 -24.18
CA ALA A 61 3.07 -16.44 -24.38
C ALA A 61 2.89 -16.28 -25.90
N LYS A 62 1.67 -16.19 -26.37
CA LYS A 62 1.36 -15.85 -27.76
C LYS A 62 1.71 -14.39 -27.98
N GLU A 63 2.98 -14.04 -27.85
CA GLU A 63 3.57 -12.88 -28.51
C GLU A 63 3.66 -13.20 -30.02
N LYS A 64 2.60 -12.91 -30.73
CA LYS A 64 2.72 -12.71 -32.18
C LYS A 64 3.50 -11.41 -32.42
N GLY A 65 4.80 -11.55 -32.66
CA GLY A 65 5.60 -10.59 -33.41
C GLY A 65 6.31 -9.51 -32.58
N ARG A 66 7.46 -9.86 -32.04
CA ARG A 66 8.73 -9.14 -32.22
C ARG A 66 9.81 -9.87 -31.43
N LYS A 67 10.84 -10.34 -32.12
CA LYS A 67 12.08 -10.79 -31.51
C LYS A 67 12.84 -9.56 -30.97
N ASN A 68 12.47 -9.05 -29.83
CA ASN A 68 13.28 -8.10 -29.06
C ASN A 68 13.73 -8.81 -27.78
N LYS A 69 15.02 -8.81 -27.56
CA LYS A 69 15.72 -9.35 -26.37
C LYS A 69 15.49 -8.52 -25.09
N THR A 70 14.43 -7.79 -24.97
CA THR A 70 14.09 -6.98 -23.80
C THR A 70 12.91 -7.60 -23.10
N GLY A 71 13.00 -7.79 -21.76
CA GLY A 71 11.95 -8.39 -20.95
C GLY A 71 10.58 -7.69 -21.07
N SER A 72 9.56 -8.30 -20.50
CA SER A 72 8.21 -7.73 -20.50
C SER A 72 8.06 -6.70 -19.37
N PRO A 73 7.38 -5.56 -19.60
CA PRO A 73 7.16 -4.56 -18.55
C PRO A 73 6.33 -5.11 -17.37
N TYR A 74 5.47 -6.06 -17.63
CA TYR A 74 4.67 -6.78 -16.64
C TYR A 74 4.09 -8.08 -17.23
N TYR A 75 3.64 -8.95 -16.35
CA TYR A 75 2.97 -10.21 -16.69
C TYR A 75 1.60 -10.25 -16.04
N ILE A 76 0.57 -10.62 -16.79
CA ILE A 76 -0.80 -10.73 -16.30
C ILE A 76 -1.20 -12.20 -16.25
N TYR A 77 -1.66 -12.65 -15.10
CA TYR A 77 -2.17 -13.99 -14.88
C TYR A 77 -3.61 -13.90 -14.38
N ASN A 78 -4.51 -14.53 -15.09
CA ASN A 78 -5.89 -14.71 -14.67
C ASN A 78 -6.05 -16.06 -13.98
N ASP A 79 -6.88 -16.13 -12.95
CA ASP A 79 -7.23 -17.38 -12.28
C ASP A 79 -7.91 -18.33 -13.26
N ALA A 80 -7.55 -19.62 -13.22
CA ALA A 80 -8.10 -20.64 -14.12
C ALA A 80 -9.62 -20.82 -14.00
N ARG A 81 -10.19 -20.45 -12.87
CA ARG A 81 -11.62 -20.51 -12.57
C ARG A 81 -12.32 -19.16 -12.73
N GLY A 82 -11.59 -18.15 -13.20
CA GLY A 82 -12.12 -16.79 -13.34
C GLY A 82 -12.33 -16.06 -12.01
N GLN A 83 -11.65 -16.47 -10.95
CA GLN A 83 -11.78 -15.92 -9.59
C GLN A 83 -10.64 -14.96 -9.26
N GLY A 84 -10.28 -14.10 -10.17
CA GLY A 84 -9.30 -13.05 -9.94
C GLY A 84 -8.21 -12.98 -11.00
N PHE A 85 -7.29 -12.04 -10.80
CA PHE A 85 -6.09 -11.86 -11.61
C PHE A 85 -4.97 -11.25 -10.79
N VAL A 86 -3.75 -11.33 -11.31
CA VAL A 86 -2.59 -10.61 -10.77
C VAL A 86 -1.74 -10.04 -11.90
N ILE A 87 -1.23 -8.85 -11.69
CA ILE A 87 -0.27 -8.15 -12.55
C ILE A 87 1.08 -8.18 -11.82
N VAL A 88 1.98 -9.00 -12.30
CA VAL A 88 3.34 -9.12 -11.77
C VAL A 88 4.26 -8.20 -12.57
N SER A 89 5.15 -7.52 -11.89
CA SER A 89 6.13 -6.61 -12.48
C SER A 89 7.13 -7.33 -13.40
N GLY A 90 7.69 -6.61 -14.34
CA GLY A 90 8.83 -7.08 -15.15
C GLY A 90 10.20 -6.73 -14.58
N ASP A 91 10.23 -5.90 -13.53
CA ASP A 91 11.44 -5.45 -12.85
C ASP A 91 11.14 -5.29 -11.37
N ASP A 92 12.00 -5.83 -10.49
CA ASP A 92 11.77 -5.84 -9.06
C ASP A 92 11.81 -4.42 -8.44
N GLN A 93 12.46 -3.47 -9.09
CA GLN A 93 12.43 -2.06 -8.70
C GLN A 93 11.02 -1.44 -8.78
N MET A 94 10.14 -2.01 -9.58
CA MET A 94 8.73 -1.61 -9.63
C MET A 94 7.88 -2.24 -8.51
N GLY A 95 8.47 -3.07 -7.67
CA GLY A 95 7.77 -3.96 -6.75
C GLY A 95 7.36 -5.27 -7.44
N GLU A 96 7.14 -6.34 -6.69
CA GLU A 96 6.79 -7.64 -7.27
C GLU A 96 5.41 -7.63 -7.94
N VAL A 97 4.42 -6.98 -7.31
CA VAL A 97 3.02 -6.96 -7.75
C VAL A 97 2.58 -5.53 -7.99
N LEU A 98 2.05 -5.30 -9.18
CA LEU A 98 1.53 -4.00 -9.61
C LEU A 98 0.02 -3.87 -9.42
N GLY A 99 -0.68 -4.99 -9.30
CA GLY A 99 -2.10 -5.02 -9.02
C GLY A 99 -2.66 -6.44 -8.98
N TYR A 100 -3.77 -6.62 -8.29
CA TYR A 100 -4.50 -7.89 -8.25
C TYR A 100 -5.97 -7.70 -7.88
N SER A 101 -6.78 -8.68 -8.26
CA SER A 101 -8.16 -8.83 -7.81
C SER A 101 -8.41 -10.26 -7.35
N LYS A 102 -9.31 -10.44 -6.41
CA LYS A 102 -9.85 -11.76 -6.00
C LYS A 102 -11.14 -12.11 -6.72
N GLU A 103 -11.57 -11.28 -7.67
CA GLU A 103 -12.80 -11.46 -8.44
C GLU A 103 -12.54 -11.19 -9.92
N GLY A 104 -13.29 -11.86 -10.78
CA GLY A 104 -13.27 -11.62 -12.22
C GLY A 104 -11.99 -12.05 -12.91
N SER A 105 -11.69 -11.40 -14.02
CA SER A 105 -10.48 -11.58 -14.83
C SER A 105 -10.11 -10.28 -15.52
N LEU A 106 -8.85 -10.09 -15.88
CA LEU A 106 -8.37 -8.93 -16.60
C LEU A 106 -8.16 -9.26 -18.09
N ASP A 107 -9.04 -8.71 -18.93
CA ASP A 107 -8.84 -8.68 -20.38
C ASP A 107 -8.30 -7.31 -20.81
N THR A 108 -7.04 -7.27 -21.19
CA THR A 108 -6.36 -6.00 -21.56
C THR A 108 -6.87 -5.38 -22.85
N LEU A 109 -7.51 -6.15 -23.74
CA LEU A 109 -8.07 -5.65 -24.99
C LEU A 109 -9.33 -4.86 -24.71
N ASN A 110 -10.20 -5.39 -23.86
CA ASN A 110 -11.48 -4.80 -23.49
C ASN A 110 -11.45 -4.09 -22.12
N ALA A 111 -10.26 -3.92 -21.52
CA ALA A 111 -10.12 -3.20 -20.27
C ALA A 111 -10.63 -1.76 -20.39
N ASN A 112 -11.20 -1.26 -19.28
CA ASN A 112 -11.65 0.12 -19.21
C ASN A 112 -10.48 1.11 -19.38
N PRO A 113 -10.74 2.37 -19.71
CA PRO A 113 -9.69 3.37 -19.95
C PRO A 113 -8.76 3.58 -18.76
N CYS A 114 -9.25 3.46 -17.52
CA CYS A 114 -8.45 3.64 -16.31
C CYS A 114 -7.41 2.52 -16.18
N VAL A 115 -7.79 1.28 -16.35
CA VAL A 115 -6.86 0.14 -16.34
C VAL A 115 -5.83 0.27 -17.46
N LYS A 116 -6.25 0.66 -18.67
CA LYS A 116 -5.31 0.92 -19.79
C LYS A 116 -4.31 2.02 -19.45
N LEU A 117 -4.75 3.06 -18.74
CA LEU A 117 -3.92 4.14 -18.26
C LEU A 117 -2.88 3.64 -17.27
N LEU A 118 -3.28 2.85 -16.27
CA LEU A 118 -2.38 2.22 -15.28
C LEU A 118 -1.33 1.34 -15.97
N LEU A 119 -1.75 0.46 -16.85
CA LEU A 119 -0.86 -0.43 -17.60
C LEU A 119 0.14 0.34 -18.49
N SER A 120 -0.30 1.44 -19.07
CA SER A 120 0.59 2.33 -19.84
C SER A 120 1.65 2.98 -18.94
N GLY A 121 1.26 3.43 -17.75
CA GLY A 121 2.19 3.96 -16.76
C GLY A 121 3.24 2.94 -16.35
N TYR A 122 2.85 1.73 -16.02
CA TYR A 122 3.77 0.64 -15.67
C TYR A 122 4.77 0.34 -16.80
N ARG A 123 4.32 0.37 -18.07
CA ARG A 123 5.21 0.18 -19.22
C ARG A 123 6.23 1.30 -19.33
N GLN A 124 5.80 2.54 -19.20
CA GLN A 124 6.71 3.70 -19.28
C GLN A 124 7.75 3.65 -18.17
N THR A 125 7.35 3.28 -16.96
CA THR A 125 8.23 3.04 -15.83
C THR A 125 9.32 2.03 -16.16
N PHE A 126 8.93 0.87 -16.64
CA PHE A 126 9.82 -0.20 -17.00
C PHE A 126 10.85 0.25 -18.09
N GLU A 127 10.39 1.01 -19.10
CA GLU A 127 11.27 1.54 -20.14
C GLU A 127 12.32 2.48 -19.57
N VAL A 128 11.94 3.36 -18.64
CA VAL A 128 12.87 4.29 -17.98
C VAL A 128 13.91 3.56 -17.12
N LEU A 129 13.49 2.54 -16.37
CA LEU A 129 14.40 1.70 -15.60
C LEU A 129 15.40 0.97 -16.51
N LYS A 130 14.95 0.45 -17.65
CA LYS A 130 15.83 -0.20 -18.64
C LYS A 130 16.83 0.72 -19.30
N GLU A 131 16.51 1.98 -19.48
CA GLU A 131 17.44 2.98 -19.99
C GLU A 131 18.58 3.27 -19.01
N GLY A 132 18.52 2.76 -17.79
CA GLY A 132 19.57 2.91 -16.76
C GLY A 132 19.75 4.36 -16.27
N LYS A 133 18.81 5.24 -16.63
CA LYS A 133 18.82 6.65 -16.25
C LYS A 133 18.37 6.88 -14.81
N VAL A 134 17.78 5.86 -14.21
CA VAL A 134 17.24 5.87 -12.87
C VAL A 134 17.60 4.56 -12.20
N LYS A 135 18.20 4.64 -11.02
CA LYS A 135 18.40 3.51 -10.14
C LYS A 135 17.38 3.62 -9.00
N VAL A 136 16.52 2.65 -8.88
CA VAL A 136 15.65 2.48 -7.69
C VAL A 136 16.17 1.26 -6.97
N GLN A 137 16.38 1.34 -5.68
CA GLN A 137 16.73 0.14 -4.89
C GLN A 137 15.53 -0.79 -4.89
N SER A 138 15.76 -2.03 -5.30
CA SER A 138 14.79 -3.11 -5.27
C SER A 138 14.44 -3.45 -3.83
N HIS A 139 13.19 -3.28 -3.45
CA HIS A 139 12.67 -3.76 -2.18
C HIS A 139 11.44 -4.60 -2.40
N THR A 140 11.53 -5.83 -1.97
CA THR A 140 10.37 -6.70 -1.80
C THR A 140 9.47 -6.07 -0.75
N ARG A 141 8.47 -5.33 -1.18
CA ARG A 141 7.53 -4.62 -0.31
C ARG A 141 6.44 -5.59 0.13
N THR A 142 6.72 -6.44 1.10
CA THR A 142 5.70 -7.25 1.76
C THR A 142 5.51 -6.74 3.19
N GLY A 143 4.23 -6.56 3.59
CA GLY A 143 3.89 -6.18 4.96
C GLY A 143 4.31 -4.77 5.38
N LEU A 144 4.18 -3.78 4.49
CA LEU A 144 4.54 -2.39 4.78
C LEU A 144 3.61 -1.72 5.79
N TYR A 145 2.35 -2.17 5.88
CA TYR A 145 1.32 -1.56 6.70
C TYR A 145 0.75 -2.56 7.69
N SER A 146 0.76 -2.20 8.97
CA SER A 146 0.17 -3.01 10.03
C SER A 146 -1.37 -2.97 10.02
N LYS A 147 -1.94 -1.90 9.47
CA LYS A 147 -3.38 -1.73 9.30
C LYS A 147 -3.72 -1.71 7.82
N THR A 148 -4.78 -2.40 7.45
CA THR A 148 -5.33 -2.44 6.10
C THR A 148 -6.78 -2.01 6.11
N VAL A 149 -7.30 -1.59 4.96
CA VAL A 149 -8.72 -1.24 4.80
C VAL A 149 -9.28 -2.04 3.63
N ALA A 150 -10.26 -2.88 3.92
CA ALA A 150 -10.99 -3.60 2.87
C ALA A 150 -11.83 -2.62 2.03
N PRO A 151 -12.17 -2.97 0.76
CA PRO A 151 -12.98 -2.11 -0.08
C PRO A 151 -14.29 -1.70 0.59
N MET A 152 -14.48 -0.39 0.74
CA MET A 152 -15.63 0.19 1.46
C MET A 152 -16.86 0.31 0.58
N LEU A 153 -16.69 0.66 -0.69
CA LEU A 153 -17.78 0.87 -1.62
C LEU A 153 -18.43 -0.47 -2.00
N LYS A 154 -19.75 -0.50 -1.94
CA LYS A 154 -20.56 -1.62 -2.46
C LYS A 154 -21.11 -1.31 -3.85
N SER A 155 -21.10 -0.04 -4.26
CA SER A 155 -21.59 0.40 -5.55
C SER A 155 -20.71 -0.10 -6.69
N LYS A 156 -21.37 -0.67 -7.70
CA LYS A 156 -20.78 -1.04 -9.00
C LYS A 156 -21.48 -0.21 -10.09
N TRP A 157 -21.30 1.10 -9.98
CA TRP A 157 -21.99 2.05 -10.85
C TRP A 157 -21.20 2.33 -12.12
N GLY A 158 -21.92 2.79 -13.13
CA GLY A 158 -21.36 3.16 -14.43
C GLY A 158 -21.82 4.53 -14.88
N GLN A 159 -21.73 4.81 -16.19
CA GLN A 159 -22.02 6.11 -16.76
C GLN A 159 -23.20 6.09 -17.75
N SER A 160 -23.57 4.91 -18.25
CA SER A 160 -24.70 4.70 -19.17
C SER A 160 -26.00 4.51 -18.40
N TYR A 161 -27.06 4.10 -19.09
CA TYR A 161 -28.35 3.80 -18.43
C TYR A 161 -28.18 2.73 -17.31
N PRO A 162 -28.75 2.95 -16.12
CA PRO A 162 -29.73 3.98 -15.74
C PRO A 162 -29.12 5.30 -15.23
N PHE A 163 -27.82 5.40 -15.06
CA PHE A 163 -27.14 6.52 -14.42
C PHE A 163 -27.28 7.84 -15.19
N ASN A 164 -27.44 7.78 -16.50
CA ASN A 164 -27.63 8.96 -17.35
C ASN A 164 -29.11 9.32 -17.60
N ALA A 165 -30.08 8.60 -17.02
CA ALA A 165 -31.51 8.73 -17.40
C ALA A 165 -32.08 10.16 -17.23
N LYS A 166 -31.51 10.97 -16.32
CA LYS A 166 -31.93 12.38 -16.14
C LYS A 166 -30.95 13.41 -16.72
N THR A 167 -29.83 12.98 -17.27
CA THR A 167 -28.84 13.91 -17.82
C THR A 167 -29.27 14.51 -19.15
N GLY A 168 -30.04 13.75 -19.95
CA GLY A 168 -30.40 14.08 -21.33
C GLY A 168 -29.27 13.80 -22.33
N TYR A 169 -28.23 13.08 -21.93
CA TYR A 169 -27.04 12.76 -22.74
C TYR A 169 -26.66 11.29 -22.59
N ASP A 170 -25.76 10.78 -23.44
CA ASP A 170 -25.41 9.36 -23.52
C ASP A 170 -24.62 8.86 -22.29
N TYR A 171 -23.87 9.74 -21.62
CA TYR A 171 -23.04 9.39 -20.46
C TYR A 171 -23.18 10.43 -19.36
N SER A 172 -23.31 9.97 -18.10
CA SER A 172 -23.31 10.87 -16.92
C SER A 172 -21.93 11.50 -16.65
N GLY A 173 -20.84 10.82 -17.07
CA GLY A 173 -19.46 11.26 -16.88
C GLY A 173 -18.78 10.65 -15.65
N CYS A 174 -17.48 10.33 -15.79
CA CYS A 174 -16.71 9.65 -14.74
C CYS A 174 -16.61 10.46 -13.44
N VAL A 175 -16.51 11.79 -13.52
CA VAL A 175 -16.49 12.67 -12.34
C VAL A 175 -17.80 12.58 -11.57
N ALA A 176 -18.94 12.63 -12.27
CA ALA A 176 -20.24 12.48 -11.63
C ALA A 176 -20.39 11.11 -10.97
N THR A 177 -19.95 10.04 -11.65
CA THR A 177 -20.00 8.68 -11.12
C THR A 177 -19.15 8.53 -9.87
N ALA A 178 -17.91 9.02 -9.87
CA ALA A 178 -17.01 8.93 -8.73
C ALA A 178 -17.56 9.67 -7.49
N VAL A 179 -17.99 10.93 -7.68
CA VAL A 179 -18.58 11.72 -6.59
C VAL A 179 -19.88 11.09 -6.07
N ALA A 180 -20.76 10.66 -6.99
CA ALA A 180 -22.02 10.05 -6.60
C ALA A 180 -21.82 8.75 -5.80
N GLN A 181 -20.84 7.92 -6.15
CA GLN A 181 -20.51 6.72 -5.38
C GLN A 181 -20.03 7.04 -3.96
N MET A 182 -19.22 8.10 -3.79
CA MET A 182 -18.82 8.57 -2.46
C MET A 182 -20.01 9.09 -1.66
N MET A 183 -20.88 9.89 -2.28
CA MET A 183 -22.08 10.40 -1.63
C MET A 183 -23.03 9.25 -1.24
N TYR A 184 -23.19 8.24 -2.09
CA TYR A 184 -23.96 7.05 -1.80
C TYR A 184 -23.37 6.24 -0.63
N TYR A 185 -22.06 6.10 -0.54
CA TYR A 185 -21.41 5.46 0.59
C TYR A 185 -21.72 6.18 1.90
N HIS A 186 -21.63 7.50 1.90
CA HIS A 186 -21.91 8.31 3.08
C HIS A 186 -23.42 8.48 3.35
N GLN A 187 -24.29 8.24 2.37
CA GLN A 187 -25.71 8.55 2.39
C GLN A 187 -25.97 10.02 2.83
N TRP A 188 -25.23 10.95 2.20
CA TRP A 188 -25.21 12.36 2.56
C TRP A 188 -25.08 13.25 1.32
N PRO A 189 -25.70 14.48 1.32
CA PRO A 189 -26.74 14.96 2.25
C PRO A 189 -28.12 14.38 1.90
N ALA A 190 -29.13 14.62 2.75
CA ALA A 190 -30.51 14.26 2.39
C ALA A 190 -31.08 15.18 1.29
N GLN A 191 -30.60 16.43 1.23
CA GLN A 191 -31.04 17.45 0.30
C GLN A 191 -29.85 18.31 -0.12
N GLY A 192 -29.77 18.71 -1.38
CA GLY A 192 -28.76 19.62 -1.88
C GLY A 192 -29.04 21.10 -1.52
N GLN A 193 -28.11 22.00 -1.86
CA GLN A 193 -28.19 23.41 -1.56
C GLN A 193 -27.94 24.29 -2.79
N GLY A 194 -28.74 25.35 -2.94
CA GLY A 194 -28.57 26.32 -4.02
C GLY A 194 -28.90 25.75 -5.40
N LYS A 195 -28.40 26.40 -6.42
CA LYS A 195 -28.67 26.05 -7.83
C LYS A 195 -27.44 26.34 -8.69
N ASN A 196 -27.36 25.70 -9.84
CA ASN A 196 -26.37 26.00 -10.86
C ASN A 196 -26.98 25.99 -12.26
N GLU A 197 -26.47 26.85 -13.14
CA GLU A 197 -26.83 26.92 -14.56
C GLU A 197 -25.58 27.22 -15.37
N TYR A 198 -25.44 26.55 -16.51
CA TYR A 198 -24.33 26.75 -17.45
C TYR A 198 -24.71 26.30 -18.86
N VAL A 199 -23.84 26.56 -19.82
CA VAL A 199 -24.02 26.14 -21.21
C VAL A 199 -23.17 24.90 -21.50
N VAL A 200 -23.78 23.84 -21.98
CA VAL A 200 -23.05 22.70 -22.54
C VAL A 200 -22.52 23.10 -23.90
N THR A 201 -21.20 23.28 -23.97
CA THR A 201 -20.53 23.94 -25.12
C THR A 201 -20.78 23.22 -26.45
N TYR A 202 -20.70 21.90 -26.48
CA TYR A 202 -20.91 21.12 -27.71
C TYR A 202 -22.30 21.31 -28.30
N TYR A 203 -23.32 21.31 -27.45
CA TYR A 203 -24.74 21.40 -27.87
C TYR A 203 -25.26 22.83 -27.84
N GLN A 204 -24.51 23.80 -27.35
CA GLN A 204 -24.96 25.18 -27.12
C GLN A 204 -26.27 25.22 -26.32
N ALA A 205 -26.48 24.28 -25.44
CA ALA A 205 -27.70 24.09 -24.68
C ALA A 205 -27.51 24.46 -23.20
N LYS A 206 -28.49 25.14 -22.63
CA LYS A 206 -28.50 25.43 -21.20
C LYS A 206 -28.74 24.15 -20.40
N LYS A 207 -28.00 23.95 -19.33
CA LYS A 207 -28.17 22.90 -18.35
C LYS A 207 -28.28 23.53 -16.96
N SER A 208 -29.29 23.14 -16.19
CA SER A 208 -29.50 23.71 -14.85
C SER A 208 -30.11 22.69 -13.91
N ALA A 209 -29.88 22.88 -12.60
CA ALA A 209 -30.56 22.19 -11.53
C ALA A 209 -30.70 23.14 -10.31
N ASP A 210 -31.79 22.99 -9.58
CA ASP A 210 -31.99 23.60 -8.28
C ASP A 210 -31.89 22.50 -7.23
N PHE A 211 -30.70 22.40 -6.62
CA PHE A 211 -30.36 21.32 -5.67
C PHE A 211 -31.20 21.44 -4.38
N SER A 212 -31.69 22.63 -4.06
CA SER A 212 -32.57 22.85 -2.91
C SER A 212 -33.94 22.18 -3.07
N GLN A 213 -34.27 21.74 -4.27
CA GLN A 213 -35.48 20.96 -4.55
C GLN A 213 -35.19 19.46 -4.68
N SER A 214 -33.92 19.06 -4.66
CA SER A 214 -33.52 17.66 -4.84
C SER A 214 -33.39 16.98 -3.49
N HIS A 215 -34.20 15.93 -3.28
CA HIS A 215 -34.12 15.05 -2.15
C HIS A 215 -33.50 13.72 -2.61
N TYR A 216 -32.38 13.33 -2.00
CA TYR A 216 -31.66 12.11 -2.39
C TYR A 216 -32.20 10.92 -1.61
N ASP A 217 -32.92 10.05 -2.31
CA ASP A 217 -33.52 8.84 -1.74
C ASP A 217 -32.50 7.69 -1.70
N TRP A 218 -31.61 7.75 -0.69
CA TRP A 218 -30.52 6.78 -0.51
C TRP A 218 -31.04 5.34 -0.39
N ALA A 219 -32.24 5.14 0.17
CA ALA A 219 -32.81 3.82 0.38
C ALA A 219 -33.23 3.13 -0.94
N ASN A 220 -33.61 3.92 -1.93
CA ASN A 220 -33.98 3.43 -3.25
C ASN A 220 -32.79 3.38 -4.24
N MET A 221 -31.60 3.78 -3.85
CA MET A 221 -30.40 3.58 -4.68
C MET A 221 -29.86 2.18 -4.49
N LEU A 222 -29.73 1.41 -5.59
CA LEU A 222 -29.17 0.07 -5.56
C LEU A 222 -27.64 0.11 -5.66
N PRO A 223 -26.93 -0.81 -5.00
CA PRO A 223 -25.48 -0.92 -5.15
C PRO A 223 -25.04 -1.40 -6.54
N ASP A 224 -25.91 -2.08 -7.26
CA ASP A 224 -25.61 -2.70 -8.54
C ASP A 224 -26.81 -2.60 -9.52
N TYR A 225 -26.58 -2.06 -10.70
CA TYR A 225 -27.57 -1.89 -11.78
C TYR A 225 -27.14 -2.61 -13.06
N ARG A 226 -26.21 -3.54 -13.00
CA ARG A 226 -25.67 -4.22 -14.19
C ARG A 226 -26.76 -4.91 -15.00
N TYR A 227 -26.53 -4.95 -16.29
CA TYR A 227 -27.50 -5.52 -17.25
C TYR A 227 -27.72 -7.04 -17.02
N PRO A 228 -28.97 -7.53 -17.11
CA PRO A 228 -30.19 -6.77 -17.37
C PRO A 228 -30.64 -5.96 -16.13
N VAL A 229 -30.88 -4.67 -16.34
CA VAL A 229 -31.29 -3.77 -15.24
C VAL A 229 -32.70 -4.20 -14.77
N GLN A 230 -32.79 -4.71 -13.55
CA GLN A 230 -34.03 -5.16 -12.92
C GLN A 230 -34.53 -4.18 -11.83
N ALA A 231 -34.14 -2.91 -11.96
CA ALA A 231 -34.51 -1.86 -11.04
C ALA A 231 -35.92 -1.31 -11.32
N THR A 232 -36.62 -0.92 -10.27
CA THR A 232 -37.89 -0.21 -10.39
C THR A 232 -37.70 1.21 -10.90
N PRO A 233 -38.72 1.87 -11.44
CA PRO A 233 -38.64 3.27 -11.85
C PRO A 233 -38.18 4.20 -10.73
N ALA A 234 -38.54 3.96 -9.48
CA ALA A 234 -38.11 4.76 -8.33
C ALA A 234 -36.60 4.61 -8.04
N GLU A 235 -36.07 3.39 -8.13
CA GLU A 235 -34.66 3.10 -7.96
C GLU A 235 -33.79 3.72 -9.08
N ILE A 236 -34.28 3.68 -10.32
CA ILE A 236 -33.67 4.35 -11.46
C ILE A 236 -33.69 5.86 -11.28
N ASP A 237 -34.84 6.40 -10.88
CA ASP A 237 -35.01 7.84 -10.68
C ASP A 237 -34.11 8.39 -9.58
N ALA A 238 -33.95 7.65 -8.49
CA ALA A 238 -33.11 8.03 -7.37
C ALA A 238 -31.63 8.17 -7.77
N VAL A 239 -31.05 7.16 -8.44
CA VAL A 239 -29.63 7.23 -8.85
C VAL A 239 -29.42 8.24 -9.99
N ALA A 240 -30.36 8.34 -10.93
CA ALA A 240 -30.26 9.26 -12.05
C ALA A 240 -30.37 10.73 -11.60
N LEU A 241 -31.18 11.03 -10.58
CA LEU A 241 -31.26 12.37 -9.98
C LEU A 241 -29.90 12.77 -9.39
N LEU A 242 -29.31 11.93 -8.56
CA LEU A 242 -28.00 12.18 -7.97
C LEU A 242 -26.94 12.41 -9.04
N MET A 243 -26.87 11.53 -10.05
CA MET A 243 -25.92 11.65 -11.16
C MET A 243 -26.08 12.94 -11.94
N ASN A 244 -27.35 13.33 -12.24
CA ASN A 244 -27.63 14.59 -12.92
C ASN A 244 -27.17 15.79 -12.09
N ASP A 245 -27.51 15.81 -10.81
CA ASP A 245 -27.22 16.94 -9.94
C ASP A 245 -25.72 17.11 -9.72
N VAL A 246 -24.98 16.01 -9.48
CA VAL A 246 -23.51 16.06 -9.40
C VAL A 246 -22.91 16.56 -10.71
N GLY A 247 -23.43 16.12 -11.86
CA GLY A 247 -23.01 16.60 -13.18
C GLY A 247 -23.25 18.10 -13.35
N VAL A 248 -24.43 18.57 -12.99
CA VAL A 248 -24.76 20.02 -13.08
C VAL A 248 -23.93 20.84 -12.11
N ALA A 249 -23.79 20.38 -10.86
CA ALA A 249 -22.99 21.07 -9.84
C ALA A 249 -21.52 21.21 -10.24
N SER A 250 -21.01 20.22 -10.98
CA SER A 250 -19.61 20.14 -11.44
C SER A 250 -19.39 20.69 -12.87
N PHE A 251 -20.34 21.43 -13.46
CA PHE A 251 -20.22 21.99 -14.80
C PHE A 251 -19.88 20.96 -15.89
N MET A 252 -20.47 19.77 -15.81
CA MET A 252 -20.19 18.67 -16.73
C MET A 252 -20.42 19.07 -18.19
N GLN A 253 -19.42 18.89 -19.03
CA GLN A 253 -19.52 19.07 -20.47
C GLN A 253 -19.83 17.74 -21.13
N TYR A 254 -20.88 17.72 -21.91
CA TYR A 254 -21.42 16.53 -22.57
C TYR A 254 -21.12 16.57 -24.05
N THR A 255 -20.74 15.41 -24.62
CA THR A 255 -20.59 15.18 -26.07
C THR A 255 -21.17 13.80 -26.41
N PRO A 256 -21.39 13.46 -27.69
CA PRO A 256 -21.90 12.15 -28.05
C PRO A 256 -21.01 10.97 -27.66
N SER A 257 -19.72 11.19 -27.52
CA SER A 257 -18.73 10.12 -27.23
C SER A 257 -18.22 10.09 -25.81
N ALA A 258 -18.39 11.18 -25.06
CA ALA A 258 -17.87 11.29 -23.70
C ALA A 258 -18.51 12.46 -22.93
N SER A 259 -18.45 12.39 -21.61
CA SER A 259 -18.83 13.49 -20.71
C SER A 259 -17.70 13.72 -19.72
N GLY A 260 -17.31 14.97 -19.49
CA GLY A 260 -16.16 15.29 -18.65
C GLY A 260 -16.23 16.69 -18.07
N THR A 261 -15.53 16.83 -16.96
CA THR A 261 -15.27 18.11 -16.29
C THR A 261 -13.95 18.03 -15.56
N GLN A 262 -13.51 19.11 -14.92
CA GLN A 262 -12.32 19.11 -14.09
C GLN A 262 -12.69 18.80 -12.65
N GLY A 263 -11.86 18.03 -11.94
CA GLY A 263 -12.11 17.66 -10.54
C GLY A 263 -12.24 18.85 -9.61
N VAL A 264 -11.60 19.97 -9.93
CA VAL A 264 -11.77 21.19 -9.14
C VAL A 264 -13.23 21.66 -9.06
N PHE A 265 -14.02 21.43 -10.10
CA PHE A 265 -15.43 21.76 -10.04
C PHE A 265 -16.23 20.77 -9.19
N ALA A 266 -15.83 19.51 -9.15
CA ALA A 266 -16.36 18.51 -8.22
C ALA A 266 -16.03 18.88 -6.76
N TYR A 267 -14.79 19.30 -6.50
CA TYR A 267 -14.36 19.81 -5.20
C TYR A 267 -15.24 20.99 -4.75
N GLN A 268 -15.46 21.97 -5.62
CA GLN A 268 -16.33 23.12 -5.31
C GLN A 268 -17.80 22.71 -5.12
N ALA A 269 -18.28 21.76 -5.93
CA ALA A 269 -19.65 21.26 -5.86
C ALA A 269 -19.93 20.59 -4.50
N LEU A 270 -19.00 19.77 -4.01
CA LEU A 270 -19.11 19.10 -2.71
C LEU A 270 -19.27 20.11 -1.58
N GLN A 271 -18.49 21.18 -1.58
CA GLN A 271 -18.56 22.22 -0.55
C GLN A 271 -19.80 23.12 -0.68
N LYS A 272 -20.13 23.54 -1.90
CA LYS A 272 -21.21 24.51 -2.14
C LYS A 272 -22.61 23.92 -2.11
N HIS A 273 -22.75 22.69 -2.61
CA HIS A 273 -24.07 22.15 -2.95
C HIS A 273 -24.40 20.89 -2.16
N PHE A 274 -23.40 20.18 -1.64
CA PHE A 274 -23.63 18.87 -1.04
C PHE A 274 -23.20 18.74 0.43
N ASP A 275 -22.87 19.86 1.08
CA ASP A 275 -22.59 19.92 2.52
C ASP A 275 -21.44 19.00 2.95
N TYR A 276 -20.31 19.11 2.24
CA TYR A 276 -19.06 18.45 2.57
C TYR A 276 -17.96 19.47 2.92
N SER A 277 -17.14 19.16 3.89
CA SER A 277 -15.79 19.68 3.98
C SER A 277 -14.92 18.94 2.99
N ALA A 278 -14.11 19.65 2.21
CA ALA A 278 -13.29 19.03 1.21
C ALA A 278 -11.90 19.67 1.07
N ALA A 279 -10.88 18.87 0.72
CA ALA A 279 -9.55 19.35 0.36
C ALA A 279 -9.16 18.83 -1.02
N TYR A 280 -8.44 19.65 -1.79
CA TYR A 280 -7.95 19.31 -3.13
C TYR A 280 -6.45 19.12 -3.07
N VAL A 281 -5.99 17.89 -3.23
CA VAL A 281 -4.60 17.47 -3.01
C VAL A 281 -4.01 16.94 -4.31
N THR A 282 -2.81 17.35 -4.67
CA THR A 282 -2.15 16.88 -5.89
C THR A 282 -0.87 16.11 -5.55
N LYS A 283 -0.67 14.98 -6.20
CA LYS A 283 0.54 14.18 -6.03
C LYS A 283 1.81 14.95 -6.43
N ALA A 284 1.70 15.87 -7.39
CA ALA A 284 2.81 16.69 -7.84
C ALA A 284 3.36 17.64 -6.76
N VAL A 285 2.48 18.09 -5.87
CA VAL A 285 2.82 19.02 -4.78
C VAL A 285 3.26 18.26 -3.54
N GLU A 286 2.48 17.25 -3.14
CA GLU A 286 2.77 16.49 -1.92
C GLU A 286 3.96 15.54 -2.06
N GLY A 287 4.32 15.21 -3.29
CA GLY A 287 5.21 14.11 -3.56
C GLY A 287 4.54 12.74 -3.36
N PRO A 288 5.08 11.67 -3.94
CA PRO A 288 4.41 10.37 -3.97
C PRO A 288 4.24 9.73 -2.59
N GLY A 289 5.20 9.92 -1.67
CA GLY A 289 5.15 9.34 -0.33
C GLY A 289 4.07 9.98 0.53
N ARG A 290 4.08 11.31 0.66
CA ARG A 290 3.08 12.05 1.44
C ARG A 290 1.69 11.90 0.84
N PHE A 291 1.57 11.94 -0.48
CA PHE A 291 0.29 11.74 -1.15
C PHE A 291 -0.32 10.37 -0.82
N ALA A 292 0.46 9.30 -0.90
CA ALA A 292 -0.01 7.96 -0.53
C ALA A 292 -0.39 7.86 0.96
N GLU A 293 0.34 8.56 1.83
CA GLU A 293 0.04 8.60 3.25
C GLU A 293 -1.26 9.35 3.55
N ILE A 294 -1.50 10.47 2.88
CA ILE A 294 -2.78 11.19 2.98
C ILE A 294 -3.93 10.28 2.59
N LEU A 295 -3.84 9.59 1.44
CA LEU A 295 -4.88 8.65 1.01
C LEU A 295 -5.11 7.54 2.03
N ARG A 296 -4.02 6.97 2.56
CA ARG A 296 -4.10 5.90 3.55
C ARG A 296 -4.81 6.37 4.82
N GLN A 297 -4.47 7.56 5.31
CA GLN A 297 -5.09 8.12 6.51
C GLN A 297 -6.59 8.37 6.32
N GLU A 298 -7.00 8.89 5.16
CA GLU A 298 -8.41 9.07 4.82
C GLU A 298 -9.17 7.74 4.82
N LEU A 299 -8.58 6.71 4.21
CA LEU A 299 -9.18 5.38 4.19
C LEU A 299 -9.30 4.78 5.60
N LEU A 300 -8.30 5.00 6.46
CA LEU A 300 -8.36 4.59 7.89
C LEU A 300 -9.45 5.34 8.66
N ASN A 301 -9.72 6.58 8.29
CA ASN A 301 -10.83 7.38 8.84
C ASN A 301 -12.22 6.92 8.33
N GLY A 302 -12.26 5.94 7.42
CA GLY A 302 -13.49 5.45 6.81
C GLY A 302 -14.01 6.36 5.69
N CYS A 303 -13.15 7.18 5.10
CA CYS A 303 -13.49 8.09 4.02
C CYS A 303 -12.90 7.59 2.69
N PRO A 304 -13.71 7.12 1.74
CA PRO A 304 -13.26 6.86 0.39
C PRO A 304 -12.84 8.17 -0.29
N VAL A 305 -11.81 8.09 -1.14
CA VAL A 305 -11.19 9.27 -1.74
C VAL A 305 -11.42 9.30 -3.25
N TYR A 306 -11.92 10.42 -3.76
CA TYR A 306 -11.93 10.67 -5.19
C TYR A 306 -10.52 10.82 -5.73
N LEU A 307 -10.24 10.17 -6.84
CA LEU A 307 -9.01 10.34 -7.59
C LEU A 307 -9.32 10.70 -9.04
N GLU A 308 -8.47 11.52 -9.63
CA GLU A 308 -8.45 11.73 -11.07
C GLU A 308 -7.02 11.69 -11.60
N GLY A 309 -6.89 11.34 -12.87
CA GLY A 309 -5.60 11.31 -13.53
C GLY A 309 -5.75 11.36 -15.04
N ARG A 310 -4.68 11.81 -15.71
CA ARG A 310 -4.63 11.86 -17.17
C ARG A 310 -3.25 11.45 -17.69
N PRO A 311 -3.18 10.85 -18.89
CA PRO A 311 -1.90 10.59 -19.53
C PRO A 311 -1.19 11.89 -19.87
N ALA A 312 0.14 11.86 -19.89
CA ALA A 312 0.92 12.99 -20.35
C ALA A 312 0.58 13.33 -21.80
N GLY A 313 0.35 14.62 -22.06
CA GLY A 313 0.00 15.10 -23.39
C GLY A 313 -1.44 14.79 -23.84
N SER A 314 -2.28 14.21 -22.97
CA SER A 314 -3.70 14.01 -23.26
C SER A 314 -4.55 15.10 -22.60
N ALA A 315 -5.55 15.59 -23.33
CA ALA A 315 -6.60 16.44 -22.77
C ALA A 315 -7.66 15.61 -22.03
N SER A 316 -7.73 14.30 -22.29
CA SER A 316 -8.70 13.38 -21.69
C SER A 316 -8.10 12.68 -20.50
N GLY A 317 -8.80 12.73 -19.35
CA GLY A 317 -8.50 12.03 -18.12
C GLY A 317 -9.64 11.13 -17.68
N HIS A 318 -9.46 10.53 -16.52
CA HIS A 318 -10.50 9.77 -15.83
C HIS A 318 -10.55 10.10 -14.36
N ALA A 319 -11.74 9.96 -13.78
CA ALA A 319 -12.00 10.05 -12.35
C ALA A 319 -12.50 8.69 -11.83
N TRP A 320 -12.07 8.32 -10.63
CA TRP A 320 -12.44 7.09 -9.94
C TRP A 320 -12.38 7.27 -8.42
N VAL A 321 -12.69 6.24 -7.67
CA VAL A 321 -12.60 6.27 -6.20
C VAL A 321 -11.57 5.25 -5.73
N THR A 322 -10.71 5.63 -4.77
CA THR A 322 -9.99 4.66 -3.96
C THR A 322 -10.70 4.49 -2.64
N ASP A 323 -10.92 3.24 -2.24
CA ASP A 323 -11.80 2.90 -1.12
C ASP A 323 -11.24 1.80 -0.22
N GLY A 324 -9.96 1.48 -0.37
CA GLY A 324 -9.26 0.50 0.46
C GLY A 324 -7.78 0.42 0.13
N PHE A 325 -7.01 -0.23 0.99
CA PHE A 325 -5.60 -0.54 0.72
C PHE A 325 -5.18 -1.81 1.45
N ASP A 326 -4.19 -2.51 0.90
CA ASP A 326 -3.65 -3.73 1.46
C ASP A 326 -2.34 -3.51 2.25
N GLU A 327 -1.84 -4.56 2.85
CA GLU A 327 -0.58 -4.59 3.61
C GLU A 327 0.66 -4.22 2.78
N ASN A 328 0.59 -4.36 1.46
CA ASN A 328 1.68 -4.06 0.54
C ASN A 328 1.62 -2.63 0.00
N GLY A 329 0.62 -1.85 0.42
CA GLY A 329 0.40 -0.48 -0.02
C GLY A 329 -0.21 -0.37 -1.42
N LEU A 330 -0.87 -1.41 -1.89
CA LEU A 330 -1.71 -1.35 -3.07
C LEU A 330 -3.08 -0.79 -2.67
N PHE A 331 -3.57 0.17 -3.44
CA PHE A 331 -4.85 0.81 -3.21
C PHE A 331 -5.95 0.14 -4.02
N HIS A 332 -7.09 -0.16 -3.40
CA HIS A 332 -8.26 -0.63 -4.11
C HIS A 332 -8.92 0.54 -4.86
N MET A 333 -9.24 0.30 -6.12
CA MET A 333 -9.83 1.27 -7.04
C MET A 333 -11.20 0.80 -7.51
N ASN A 334 -12.20 1.66 -7.36
CA ASN A 334 -13.49 1.53 -8.00
C ASN A 334 -13.55 2.53 -9.17
N PHE A 335 -13.48 2.04 -10.38
CA PHE A 335 -13.35 2.87 -11.57
C PHE A 335 -14.66 3.46 -12.11
N GLY A 336 -15.80 3.10 -11.57
CA GLY A 336 -17.09 3.55 -12.05
C GLY A 336 -17.46 2.99 -13.44
N TRP A 337 -17.06 1.74 -13.71
CA TRP A 337 -17.32 0.99 -14.94
C TRP A 337 -18.04 -0.33 -14.62
N GLU A 338 -19.11 -0.24 -13.82
CA GLU A 338 -19.93 -1.38 -13.45
C GLU A 338 -19.12 -2.52 -12.79
N GLY A 339 -18.09 -2.15 -12.02
CA GLY A 339 -17.18 -3.09 -11.35
C GLY A 339 -16.10 -3.65 -12.27
N GLN A 340 -16.06 -3.25 -13.53
CA GLN A 340 -15.09 -3.75 -14.50
C GLN A 340 -13.68 -3.23 -14.21
N GLY A 341 -12.78 -4.12 -13.82
CA GLY A 341 -11.39 -3.78 -13.50
C GLY A 341 -11.19 -3.22 -12.10
N ASP A 342 -12.20 -3.20 -11.24
CA ASP A 342 -12.06 -2.83 -9.85
C ASP A 342 -11.12 -3.82 -9.16
N ALA A 343 -10.05 -3.32 -8.56
CA ALA A 343 -8.98 -4.14 -8.02
C ALA A 343 -7.99 -3.31 -7.20
N TYR A 344 -7.03 -3.99 -6.59
CA TYR A 344 -5.87 -3.37 -5.96
C TYR A 344 -4.81 -3.03 -6.99
N TYR A 345 -4.31 -1.77 -6.97
CA TYR A 345 -3.27 -1.28 -7.86
C TYR A 345 -2.25 -0.42 -7.15
N SER A 346 -1.01 -0.45 -7.64
CA SER A 346 0.03 0.43 -7.15
C SER A 346 -0.13 1.84 -7.71
N LEU A 347 -0.17 2.82 -6.82
CA LEU A 347 -0.14 4.27 -7.16
C LEU A 347 1.25 4.88 -7.05
N THR A 348 2.17 4.21 -6.36
CA THR A 348 3.43 4.82 -5.90
C THR A 348 4.67 4.23 -6.55
N ASN A 349 4.51 3.40 -7.59
CA ASN A 349 5.60 2.59 -8.14
C ASN A 349 6.80 3.34 -8.69
N LEU A 350 6.84 4.65 -8.55
CA LEU A 350 8.01 5.42 -8.92
C LEU A 350 8.18 6.62 -8.01
N ASN A 351 9.11 6.47 -7.13
CA ASN A 351 9.91 7.56 -6.62
C ASN A 351 11.16 7.66 -7.49
N VAL A 352 11.00 8.15 -8.68
CA VAL A 352 12.13 8.53 -9.50
C VAL A 352 12.49 9.95 -9.09
N SER A 353 13.47 10.07 -8.21
CA SER A 353 14.16 11.35 -8.04
C SER A 353 14.81 11.69 -9.39
N GLN A 354 14.37 12.78 -9.98
CA GLN A 354 15.01 13.32 -11.17
C GLN A 354 16.31 13.99 -10.72
N THR A 355 17.36 13.23 -10.55
CA THR A 355 18.72 13.78 -10.48
C THR A 355 19.26 13.82 -11.89
N GLY A 356 19.24 14.99 -12.53
CA GLY A 356 19.94 15.24 -13.78
C GLY A 356 19.13 15.97 -14.84
N SER A 357 19.73 16.99 -15.39
CA SER A 357 19.25 17.88 -16.46
C SER A 357 19.01 17.21 -17.83
N GLU A 358 18.98 15.89 -17.92
CA GLU A 358 18.92 15.15 -19.19
C GLU A 358 17.58 14.53 -19.56
N PHE A 359 16.53 14.70 -18.75
CA PHE A 359 15.20 14.27 -19.13
C PHE A 359 14.50 15.29 -20.03
N GLN A 360 15.11 15.59 -21.16
CA GLN A 360 14.45 16.35 -22.21
C GLN A 360 13.33 15.52 -22.84
N GLY A 361 12.09 15.84 -22.51
CA GLY A 361 10.97 15.73 -23.43
C GLY A 361 9.93 14.63 -23.24
N LYS A 362 9.96 13.77 -22.22
CA LYS A 362 8.82 12.86 -21.94
C LYS A 362 8.51 12.80 -20.46
N PRO A 363 7.50 13.52 -19.98
CA PRO A 363 7.05 13.38 -18.60
C PRO A 363 6.55 11.96 -18.38
N LEU A 364 7.01 11.33 -17.29
CA LEU A 364 6.47 10.06 -16.80
C LEU A 364 4.99 10.25 -16.49
N ALA A 365 4.13 9.68 -17.31
CA ALA A 365 2.71 10.03 -17.44
C ALA A 365 1.90 9.91 -16.14
N PHE A 366 2.36 9.12 -15.20
CA PHE A 366 1.64 8.82 -13.96
C PHE A 366 2.02 9.68 -12.76
N ASN A 367 3.20 10.25 -12.72
CA ASN A 367 3.69 10.90 -11.50
C ASN A 367 3.23 12.35 -11.33
N ARG A 368 2.79 13.01 -12.38
CA ARG A 368 2.49 14.45 -12.33
C ARG A 368 1.00 14.82 -12.36
N ALA A 369 0.10 13.90 -12.66
CA ALA A 369 -1.28 14.25 -12.96
C ALA A 369 -2.32 13.53 -12.09
N ILE A 370 -1.93 12.92 -10.96
CA ILE A 370 -2.91 12.36 -10.02
C ILE A 370 -3.29 13.43 -9.00
N THR A 371 -4.58 13.65 -8.90
CA THR A 371 -5.20 14.54 -7.93
C THR A 371 -6.19 13.76 -7.08
N ALA A 372 -6.29 14.11 -5.81
CA ALA A 372 -7.27 13.59 -4.87
C ALA A 372 -8.22 14.70 -4.40
N ILE A 373 -9.47 14.36 -4.17
CA ILE A 373 -10.41 15.14 -3.39
C ILE A 373 -10.71 14.34 -2.13
N LEU A 374 -10.29 14.85 -0.99
CA LEU A 374 -10.70 14.39 0.33
C LEU A 374 -12.05 15.04 0.61
N ALA A 375 -13.04 14.27 1.05
CA ALA A 375 -14.39 14.83 1.24
C ALA A 375 -15.08 14.16 2.44
N HIS A 376 -15.33 14.94 3.48
CA HIS A 376 -16.01 14.51 4.68
C HIS A 376 -17.39 15.15 4.77
N PRO A 377 -18.47 14.37 4.91
CA PRO A 377 -19.78 14.94 5.11
C PRO A 377 -19.86 15.69 6.45
N ASN A 378 -20.48 16.88 6.46
CA ASN A 378 -20.61 17.73 7.65
C ASN A 378 -21.68 17.20 8.63
N ASN A 379 -21.70 15.89 8.86
CA ASN A 379 -22.64 15.21 9.74
C ASN A 379 -22.09 14.87 11.13
N GLY A 380 -20.87 15.29 11.42
CA GLY A 380 -20.18 15.07 12.69
C GLY A 380 -19.70 13.64 12.95
N LYS A 381 -19.75 12.73 11.97
CA LYS A 381 -19.34 11.32 12.11
C LYS A 381 -17.87 11.07 11.78
N TYR A 382 -17.23 11.97 11.04
CA TYR A 382 -15.88 11.82 10.56
C TYR A 382 -14.96 12.85 11.22
N PRO A 383 -13.68 12.56 11.38
CA PRO A 383 -12.71 13.51 11.88
C PRO A 383 -12.61 14.73 10.93
N GLU A 384 -12.18 15.86 11.44
CA GLU A 384 -11.88 17.00 10.58
C GLU A 384 -10.70 16.68 9.65
N ILE A 385 -10.77 17.14 8.42
CA ILE A 385 -9.63 17.08 7.50
C ILE A 385 -8.52 17.96 8.08
N GLU A 386 -7.29 17.49 7.98
CA GLU A 386 -6.10 18.20 8.44
C GLU A 386 -6.13 19.65 7.91
N ARG A 387 -5.99 20.62 8.83
CA ARG A 387 -6.15 22.03 8.51
C ARG A 387 -5.24 22.48 7.37
N GLY A 388 -3.99 22.01 7.33
CA GLY A 388 -3.05 22.33 6.27
C GLY A 388 -3.46 21.84 4.88
N LEU A 389 -4.36 20.85 4.80
CA LEU A 389 -4.93 20.35 3.53
C LEU A 389 -6.21 21.08 3.13
N LEU A 390 -6.98 21.59 4.12
CA LEU A 390 -8.19 22.42 3.89
C LEU A 390 -7.82 23.80 3.38
N GLU A 391 -6.78 24.40 3.95
CA GLU A 391 -6.33 25.71 3.59
C GLU A 391 -5.90 25.77 2.12
N THR A 392 -6.15 26.89 1.50
CA THR A 392 -5.77 27.14 0.11
C THR A 392 -4.28 27.34 0.03
N SER A 393 -3.52 26.27 0.17
CA SER A 393 -2.08 26.37 -0.01
C SER A 393 -1.78 26.72 -1.46
N PRO A 394 -1.13 27.86 -1.75
CA PRO A 394 -0.63 28.12 -3.08
C PRO A 394 0.29 27.01 -3.52
N GLN A 395 0.05 26.45 -4.70
CA GLN A 395 0.79 25.30 -5.17
C GLN A 395 1.50 25.64 -6.48
N LEU A 396 2.07 26.82 -6.53
CA LEU A 396 2.90 27.24 -7.63
C LEU A 396 4.25 26.53 -7.58
N MET A 397 4.67 26.01 -8.71
CA MET A 397 5.87 25.20 -8.87
C MET A 397 6.67 25.71 -10.07
N PHE A 398 7.98 25.85 -9.94
CA PHE A 398 8.83 26.11 -11.09
C PHE A 398 8.88 24.88 -12.00
N ASN A 399 8.77 25.12 -13.30
CA ASN A 399 8.98 24.09 -14.30
C ASN A 399 10.49 23.84 -14.48
N GLU A 400 10.79 22.74 -15.17
CA GLU A 400 12.14 22.48 -15.65
C GLU A 400 12.63 23.62 -16.53
N GLY A 401 13.79 24.19 -16.22
CA GLY A 401 14.30 25.38 -16.86
C GLY A 401 13.70 26.70 -16.40
N GLY A 402 12.83 26.68 -15.38
CA GLY A 402 12.36 27.90 -14.73
C GLY A 402 13.49 28.65 -14.03
N SER A 403 13.46 29.96 -14.06
CA SER A 403 14.52 30.80 -13.51
C SER A 403 14.02 31.86 -12.55
N LEU A 404 14.86 32.13 -11.56
CA LEU A 404 14.81 33.26 -10.66
C LEU A 404 16.13 33.99 -10.79
N SER A 405 16.11 35.31 -11.09
CA SER A 405 17.32 36.08 -11.36
C SER A 405 17.20 37.51 -10.87
N LEU A 406 18.34 38.10 -10.50
CA LEU A 406 18.49 39.53 -10.22
C LEU A 406 19.03 40.22 -11.48
N LYS A 407 18.23 41.07 -12.07
CA LYS A 407 18.54 41.64 -13.39
C LYS A 407 19.76 42.57 -13.39
N GLU A 408 19.90 43.39 -12.35
CA GLU A 408 20.95 44.40 -12.23
C GLU A 408 22.28 43.80 -11.75
N ALA A 409 22.28 42.58 -11.23
CA ALA A 409 23.41 42.00 -10.51
C ALA A 409 24.21 40.96 -11.33
N SER A 410 23.91 40.79 -12.61
CA SER A 410 24.57 39.77 -13.46
C SER A 410 26.08 40.03 -13.58
N GLY A 411 26.85 39.34 -12.71
CA GLY A 411 28.32 39.35 -12.70
C GLY A 411 28.97 40.67 -12.22
N LYS A 412 28.22 41.55 -11.49
CA LYS A 412 28.71 42.84 -11.01
C LYS A 412 28.28 43.10 -9.57
N LEU A 413 29.02 43.96 -8.91
CA LEU A 413 28.60 44.59 -7.68
C LEU A 413 27.39 45.52 -7.95
N PHE A 414 26.42 45.49 -7.08
CA PHE A 414 25.26 46.40 -7.11
C PHE A 414 25.13 47.16 -5.79
N ASP A 415 24.44 48.29 -5.81
CA ASP A 415 24.15 49.08 -4.65
C ASP A 415 22.90 48.53 -3.94
N PRO A 416 23.00 47.91 -2.75
CA PRO A 416 21.85 47.35 -2.04
C PRO A 416 20.87 48.40 -1.53
N SER A 417 21.25 49.67 -1.51
CA SER A 417 20.33 50.78 -1.14
C SER A 417 19.34 51.12 -2.25
N GLN A 418 19.63 50.71 -3.49
CA GLN A 418 18.74 50.88 -4.63
C GLN A 418 17.90 49.62 -4.85
N PRO A 419 16.63 49.75 -5.27
CA PRO A 419 15.82 48.61 -5.63
C PRO A 419 16.44 47.81 -6.80
N VAL A 420 16.47 46.52 -6.65
CA VAL A 420 16.86 45.58 -7.70
C VAL A 420 15.63 44.80 -8.21
N THR A 421 15.63 44.42 -9.47
CA THR A 421 14.51 43.68 -10.06
C THR A 421 14.77 42.21 -9.99
N VAL A 422 13.93 41.46 -9.24
CA VAL A 422 13.85 40.01 -9.28
C VAL A 422 12.93 39.59 -10.42
N GLU A 423 13.46 38.81 -11.38
CA GLU A 423 12.66 38.25 -12.47
C GLU A 423 12.48 36.76 -12.23
N MET A 424 11.22 36.28 -12.30
CA MET A 424 10.88 34.86 -12.24
C MET A 424 10.06 34.44 -13.46
N ASN A 425 10.34 33.29 -14.02
CA ASN A 425 9.62 32.76 -15.16
C ASN A 425 9.47 31.25 -15.11
N SER A 426 8.65 30.72 -15.99
CA SER A 426 8.40 29.29 -16.19
C SER A 426 8.00 28.58 -14.91
N PHE A 427 6.92 29.03 -14.32
CA PHE A 427 6.27 28.36 -13.21
C PHE A 427 4.80 28.04 -13.54
N VAL A 428 4.23 27.06 -12.86
CA VAL A 428 2.93 26.48 -13.15
C VAL A 428 2.15 26.26 -11.87
N ASN A 429 0.82 26.41 -11.94
CA ASN A 429 -0.05 25.95 -10.86
C ASN A 429 -0.27 24.44 -10.99
N ARG A 430 0.19 23.64 -10.04
CA ARG A 430 -0.02 22.18 -9.97
C ARG A 430 -1.09 21.77 -8.97
N GLY A 431 -1.62 22.72 -8.23
CA GLY A 431 -2.67 22.51 -7.25
C GLY A 431 -4.07 22.87 -7.76
N LYS A 432 -4.97 23.11 -6.82
CA LYS A 432 -6.30 23.68 -7.09
C LYS A 432 -6.17 25.05 -7.74
N PRO A 433 -7.22 25.58 -8.37
CA PRO A 433 -7.19 26.92 -8.90
C PRO A 433 -6.69 27.91 -7.84
N PHE A 434 -5.74 28.71 -8.24
CA PHE A 434 -5.07 29.67 -7.38
C PHE A 434 -5.55 31.08 -7.67
N ARG A 435 -5.90 31.79 -6.63
CA ARG A 435 -6.15 33.23 -6.67
C ARG A 435 -5.24 33.88 -5.64
N GLY A 436 -4.38 34.78 -6.07
CA GLY A 436 -3.40 35.33 -5.16
C GLY A 436 -2.29 36.12 -5.83
N ASP A 437 -1.19 36.23 -5.11
CA ASP A 437 -0.02 36.99 -5.55
C ASP A 437 1.27 36.17 -5.44
N ILE A 438 2.29 36.68 -6.11
CA ILE A 438 3.65 36.16 -6.08
C ILE A 438 4.56 37.19 -5.45
N GLY A 439 5.70 36.70 -4.94
CA GLY A 439 6.65 37.61 -4.30
C GLY A 439 8.00 36.94 -4.11
N VAL A 440 8.83 37.55 -3.29
CA VAL A 440 10.09 36.99 -2.82
C VAL A 440 10.22 37.17 -1.32
N ALA A 441 10.86 36.20 -0.68
CA ALA A 441 11.27 36.28 0.71
C ALA A 441 12.81 36.26 0.80
N VAL A 442 13.33 37.06 1.72
CA VAL A 442 14.77 37.17 1.99
C VAL A 442 15.05 36.56 3.35
N TYR A 443 15.94 35.62 3.38
CA TYR A 443 16.41 34.93 4.58
C TYR A 443 17.88 35.21 4.81
N ASP A 444 18.32 35.27 6.05
CA ASP A 444 19.74 35.34 6.38
C ASP A 444 20.39 33.94 6.28
N GLU A 445 21.69 33.88 6.54
CA GLU A 445 22.49 32.65 6.52
C GLU A 445 21.98 31.59 7.50
N ALA A 446 21.44 32.00 8.64
CA ALA A 446 20.88 31.12 9.67
C ALA A 446 19.46 30.63 9.34
N GLY A 447 18.83 31.12 8.26
CA GLY A 447 17.48 30.75 7.86
C GLY A 447 16.36 31.59 8.50
N TYR A 448 16.69 32.70 9.13
CA TYR A 448 15.68 33.64 9.65
C TYR A 448 15.16 34.59 8.57
N LEU A 449 13.83 34.69 8.50
CA LEU A 449 13.15 35.63 7.59
C LEU A 449 13.50 37.08 7.94
N LYS A 450 13.96 37.83 6.97
CA LYS A 450 14.27 39.26 7.10
C LYS A 450 13.23 40.14 6.41
N GLN A 451 12.73 39.73 5.25
CA GLN A 451 11.86 40.55 4.44
C GLN A 451 10.98 39.69 3.53
N VAL A 452 9.77 40.20 3.27
CA VAL A 452 8.85 39.70 2.25
C VAL A 452 8.43 40.84 1.35
N VAL A 453 8.50 40.60 0.04
CA VAL A 453 8.07 41.59 -0.96
C VAL A 453 7.19 40.91 -1.98
N TYR A 454 6.00 41.44 -2.20
CA TYR A 454 5.05 40.96 -3.19
C TYR A 454 5.13 41.76 -4.49
N SER A 455 4.35 41.34 -5.51
CA SER A 455 4.24 42.10 -6.75
C SER A 455 3.59 43.47 -6.54
N ASP A 456 3.77 44.38 -7.51
CA ASP A 456 3.14 45.71 -7.49
C ASP A 456 1.60 45.63 -7.53
N ASP A 457 1.07 44.47 -7.94
CA ASP A 457 -0.36 44.19 -8.03
C ASP A 457 -0.99 43.76 -6.68
N HIS A 458 -0.19 43.55 -5.63
CA HIS A 458 -0.63 42.96 -4.35
C HIS A 458 -1.86 43.67 -3.77
N GLN A 459 -1.83 44.98 -3.73
CA GLN A 459 -2.94 45.82 -3.20
C GLN A 459 -4.18 45.77 -4.10
N GLN A 460 -4.05 45.41 -5.38
CA GLN A 460 -5.13 45.32 -6.35
C GLN A 460 -5.66 43.88 -6.51
N GLY A 461 -5.24 42.95 -5.66
CA GLY A 461 -5.69 41.57 -5.69
C GLY A 461 -4.65 40.57 -6.21
N GLY A 462 -3.43 41.05 -6.43
CA GLY A 462 -2.29 40.20 -6.83
C GLY A 462 -2.16 39.97 -8.32
N PHE A 463 -1.10 39.27 -8.69
CA PHE A 463 -0.76 39.02 -10.07
C PHE A 463 -1.84 38.21 -10.81
N THR A 464 -2.58 37.33 -10.12
CA THR A 464 -3.65 36.56 -10.74
C THR A 464 -4.84 37.44 -11.15
N GLU A 465 -5.18 38.50 -10.37
CA GLU A 465 -6.23 39.43 -10.75
C GLU A 465 -5.80 40.20 -12.01
N ARG A 466 -4.55 40.62 -12.11
CA ARG A 466 -4.01 41.27 -13.30
C ARG A 466 -4.04 40.37 -14.53
N LEU A 467 -3.68 39.11 -14.40
CA LEU A 467 -3.60 38.19 -15.55
C LEU A 467 -4.94 37.53 -15.91
N TYR A 468 -5.79 37.26 -14.92
CA TYR A 468 -7.01 36.48 -15.06
C TYR A 468 -8.26 37.18 -14.51
N GLY A 469 -8.22 38.48 -14.30
CA GLY A 469 -9.39 39.26 -13.92
C GLY A 469 -10.52 39.21 -14.95
N GLY A 470 -11.64 39.81 -14.66
CA GLY A 470 -12.81 39.77 -15.54
C GLY A 470 -13.64 38.49 -15.38
N GLU A 471 -13.92 37.80 -16.48
CA GLU A 471 -14.77 36.59 -16.46
C GLU A 471 -14.19 35.43 -15.63
N GLN A 472 -12.86 35.33 -15.59
CA GLN A 472 -12.16 34.32 -14.78
C GLN A 472 -12.02 34.69 -13.30
N LYS A 473 -12.43 35.91 -12.92
CA LYS A 473 -12.45 36.40 -11.55
C LYS A 473 -11.12 36.27 -10.81
N GLY A 474 -10.00 36.38 -11.53
CA GLY A 474 -8.66 36.31 -10.96
C GLY A 474 -8.20 34.87 -10.61
N TRP A 475 -8.85 33.84 -11.09
CA TRP A 475 -8.45 32.46 -10.84
C TRP A 475 -7.48 31.93 -11.91
N MET A 476 -6.30 31.54 -11.48
CA MET A 476 -5.35 30.77 -12.28
C MET A 476 -5.71 29.27 -12.15
N GLY A 477 -6.13 28.65 -13.25
CA GLY A 477 -6.50 27.25 -13.28
C GLY A 477 -5.33 26.29 -12.96
N THR A 478 -5.65 25.04 -12.67
CA THR A 478 -4.68 23.95 -12.54
C THR A 478 -3.99 23.71 -13.89
N ASP A 479 -2.68 23.45 -13.86
CA ASP A 479 -1.80 23.26 -15.02
C ASP A 479 -1.60 24.51 -15.91
N TYR A 480 -2.01 25.69 -15.44
CA TYR A 480 -1.69 26.94 -16.13
C TYR A 480 -0.22 27.30 -15.94
N LEU A 481 0.47 27.47 -17.04
CA LEU A 481 1.90 27.78 -17.13
C LEU A 481 2.12 29.27 -17.37
N ILE A 482 2.96 29.88 -16.57
CA ILE A 482 3.45 31.26 -16.73
C ILE A 482 4.86 31.21 -17.31
N ASN A 483 4.99 31.48 -18.60
CA ASN A 483 6.28 31.59 -19.26
C ASN A 483 6.80 33.03 -19.33
N GLN A 484 5.91 34.01 -19.22
CA GLN A 484 6.28 35.41 -19.21
C GLN A 484 6.96 35.79 -17.90
N ALA A 485 8.11 36.46 -17.97
CA ALA A 485 8.81 36.93 -16.80
C ALA A 485 7.94 37.86 -15.94
N GLN A 486 7.79 37.48 -14.67
CA GLN A 486 7.16 38.34 -13.64
C GLN A 486 8.26 39.09 -12.91
N LYS A 487 8.00 40.33 -12.54
CA LYS A 487 8.99 41.22 -11.94
C LYS A 487 8.56 41.64 -10.54
N ILE A 488 9.52 41.58 -9.62
CA ILE A 488 9.35 42.01 -8.23
C ILE A 488 10.45 43.05 -7.95
N SER A 489 10.07 44.20 -7.47
CA SER A 489 11.04 45.23 -7.06
C SER A 489 11.47 44.99 -5.63
N LEU A 490 12.72 44.63 -5.40
CA LEU A 490 13.28 44.26 -4.10
C LEU A 490 14.32 45.27 -3.67
N SER A 491 14.16 45.88 -2.49
CA SER A 491 15.17 46.70 -1.83
C SER A 491 15.85 45.84 -0.74
N LEU A 492 17.17 45.83 -0.72
CA LEU A 492 17.98 45.22 0.35
C LEU A 492 18.52 46.27 1.34
N ALA A 493 18.05 47.51 1.22
CA ALA A 493 18.44 48.60 2.11
C ALA A 493 18.13 48.27 3.56
N GLY A 494 19.08 48.57 4.47
CA GLY A 494 18.94 48.33 5.89
C GLY A 494 19.28 46.92 6.37
N LEU A 495 19.61 46.00 5.47
CA LEU A 495 20.18 44.71 5.85
C LEU A 495 21.67 44.87 6.23
N GLU A 496 22.09 44.14 7.22
CA GLU A 496 23.49 44.15 7.70
C GLU A 496 24.41 43.41 6.72
N ASN A 497 25.74 43.56 6.88
CA ASN A 497 26.70 42.77 6.15
C ASN A 497 26.49 41.29 6.47
N GLY A 498 26.44 40.43 5.43
CA GLY A 498 26.16 39.02 5.61
C GLY A 498 25.73 38.35 4.32
N TYR A 499 25.41 37.06 4.44
CA TYR A 499 24.91 36.23 3.34
C TYR A 499 23.39 36.09 3.46
N TYR A 500 22.71 36.29 2.34
CA TYR A 500 21.27 36.25 2.25
C TYR A 500 20.81 35.33 1.13
N ARG A 501 19.62 34.76 1.27
CA ARG A 501 18.98 33.93 0.27
C ARG A 501 17.64 34.53 -0.12
N ILE A 502 17.43 34.70 -1.41
CA ILE A 502 16.18 35.19 -1.97
C ILE A 502 15.46 34.03 -2.62
N ILE A 503 14.24 33.77 -2.21
CA ILE A 503 13.39 32.70 -2.74
C ILE A 503 12.09 33.27 -3.30
N ALA A 504 11.54 32.58 -4.31
CA ALA A 504 10.22 32.88 -4.82
C ALA A 504 9.14 32.34 -3.87
N ILE A 505 8.12 33.16 -3.61
CA ILE A 505 6.97 32.84 -2.76
C ILE A 505 5.66 33.12 -3.48
N CYS A 506 4.57 32.58 -2.96
CA CYS A 506 3.22 32.96 -3.34
C CYS A 506 2.30 32.97 -2.10
N ALA A 507 1.26 33.83 -2.16
CA ALA A 507 0.25 33.94 -1.12
C ALA A 507 -1.14 33.85 -1.75
N ALA A 508 -2.04 33.06 -1.17
CA ALA A 508 -3.42 32.99 -1.61
C ALA A 508 -4.24 34.18 -1.07
N ARG A 509 -5.20 34.61 -1.86
CA ARG A 509 -6.19 35.61 -1.44
C ARG A 509 -7.49 34.90 -1.07
N LYS A 510 -7.97 35.14 0.15
CA LYS A 510 -9.23 34.61 0.66
C LYS A 510 -10.44 35.29 0.03
N ASP A 511 -11.61 34.70 0.14
CA ASP A 511 -12.85 35.26 -0.38
C ASP A 511 -13.27 36.58 0.31
N ASP A 512 -12.85 36.80 1.55
CA ASP A 512 -13.05 38.05 2.29
C ASP A 512 -12.05 39.16 1.89
N GLY A 513 -11.12 38.83 0.98
CA GLY A 513 -10.10 39.72 0.47
C GLY A 513 -8.83 39.82 1.32
N SER A 514 -8.75 39.12 2.44
CA SER A 514 -7.52 38.96 3.22
C SER A 514 -6.53 38.00 2.53
N TRP A 515 -5.29 38.02 3.01
CA TRP A 515 -4.21 37.14 2.49
C TRP A 515 -3.92 36.01 3.45
N ASP A 516 -3.62 34.85 2.90
CA ASP A 516 -3.00 33.77 3.64
C ASP A 516 -1.52 34.02 3.85
N ASP A 517 -0.91 33.30 4.79
CA ASP A 517 0.52 33.30 4.93
C ASP A 517 1.17 32.84 3.61
N PHE A 518 2.32 33.45 3.31
CA PHE A 518 3.04 33.06 2.10
C PHE A 518 3.63 31.64 2.24
N LEU A 519 3.75 30.95 1.11
CA LEU A 519 4.47 29.70 1.00
C LEU A 519 5.59 29.81 -0.05
N PRO A 520 6.74 29.16 0.16
CA PRO A 520 7.74 29.03 -0.88
C PRO A 520 7.16 28.34 -2.11
N MET A 521 7.47 28.83 -3.29
CA MET A 521 7.14 28.14 -4.54
C MET A 521 7.99 26.89 -4.64
N LYS A 522 7.37 25.76 -4.99
CA LYS A 522 8.08 24.47 -5.09
C LYS A 522 9.07 24.48 -6.25
N LYS A 523 10.21 23.76 -6.07
CA LYS A 523 11.32 23.68 -7.05
C LYS A 523 11.84 25.04 -7.50
N ALA A 524 11.70 26.04 -6.67
CA ALA A 524 12.16 27.38 -6.98
C ALA A 524 13.71 27.42 -6.93
N PRO A 525 14.36 28.01 -7.95
CA PRO A 525 15.76 28.42 -7.82
C PRO A 525 15.91 29.39 -6.65
N VAL A 526 17.10 29.43 -6.07
CA VAL A 526 17.43 30.36 -4.97
C VAL A 526 18.56 31.29 -5.42
N ILE A 527 18.47 32.56 -5.09
CA ILE A 527 19.53 33.52 -5.34
C ILE A 527 20.28 33.75 -4.03
N GLY A 528 21.57 33.45 -4.02
CA GLY A 528 22.47 33.84 -2.94
C GLY A 528 23.00 35.25 -3.17
N VAL A 529 23.01 36.05 -2.09
CA VAL A 529 23.53 37.41 -2.11
C VAL A 529 24.47 37.61 -0.91
N GLU A 530 25.67 38.15 -1.15
CA GLU A 530 26.52 38.67 -0.11
C GLU A 530 26.43 40.18 -0.08
N LEU A 531 26.14 40.74 1.11
CA LEU A 531 26.21 42.16 1.36
C LEU A 531 27.47 42.46 2.18
N LYS A 532 28.31 43.36 1.68
CA LYS A 532 29.58 43.70 2.34
C LYS A 532 29.98 45.16 2.00
N ASP A 533 30.30 45.91 3.01
CA ASP A 533 30.85 47.26 2.89
C ASP A 533 30.01 48.20 1.97
N GLY A 534 28.67 48.07 2.05
CA GLY A 534 27.75 48.88 1.26
C GLY A 534 27.57 48.44 -0.20
N ALA A 535 28.09 47.26 -0.57
CA ALA A 535 27.92 46.67 -1.89
C ALA A 535 27.26 45.30 -1.77
N GLY A 536 26.42 44.90 -2.75
CA GLY A 536 25.86 43.59 -2.92
C GLY A 536 26.50 42.86 -4.10
N ARG A 537 26.61 41.55 -3.98
CA ARG A 537 27.00 40.67 -5.11
C ARG A 537 26.21 39.36 -5.06
N ILE A 538 25.95 38.76 -6.21
CA ILE A 538 25.44 37.41 -6.26
C ILE A 538 26.52 36.45 -5.75
N SER A 539 26.18 35.63 -4.79
CA SER A 539 27.02 34.62 -4.16
C SER A 539 26.55 33.24 -4.61
N GLU A 540 27.50 32.31 -4.83
CA GLU A 540 27.15 30.91 -4.94
C GLU A 540 26.59 30.44 -3.61
N ILE A 541 25.48 29.70 -3.67
CA ILE A 541 24.87 29.07 -2.51
C ILE A 541 25.73 27.86 -2.19
N CYS A 542 26.42 27.87 -1.04
CA CYS A 542 27.24 26.74 -0.64
C CYS A 542 26.34 25.51 -0.42
N SER A 543 26.54 24.48 -1.26
CA SER A 543 25.76 23.26 -1.19
C SER A 543 26.00 22.45 0.08
N GLU A 544 27.09 22.75 0.79
CA GLU A 544 27.50 22.00 1.98
C GLU A 544 26.76 22.42 3.27
N ASP A 545 26.07 23.55 3.29
CA ASP A 545 25.35 24.08 4.45
C ASP A 545 23.91 23.55 4.59
N ALA A 546 23.64 22.34 4.11
CA ALA A 546 22.33 21.74 4.31
C ALA A 546 22.06 21.54 5.81
N ARG A 547 21.22 22.36 6.38
CA ARG A 547 20.75 22.30 7.77
C ARG A 547 19.31 21.80 7.78
N PHE A 548 19.08 20.77 8.55
CA PHE A 548 17.75 20.20 8.72
C PHE A 548 17.37 20.20 10.19
N GLN A 549 16.09 20.39 10.45
CA GLN A 549 15.53 20.40 11.79
C GLN A 549 14.30 19.51 11.89
N LEU A 550 14.22 18.73 12.95
CA LEU A 550 13.02 17.98 13.29
C LEU A 550 11.99 18.96 13.88
N MET A 551 10.77 18.96 13.35
CA MET A 551 9.74 19.96 13.66
C MET A 551 8.82 19.56 14.82
N GLY A 552 8.91 18.34 15.33
CA GLY A 552 8.08 17.89 16.44
C GLY A 552 8.39 16.45 16.83
N GLN A 553 7.62 15.93 17.79
CA GLN A 553 7.70 14.51 18.14
C GLN A 553 7.26 13.64 16.95
N PRO A 554 7.90 12.50 16.73
CA PRO A 554 7.49 11.59 15.66
C PRO A 554 6.07 11.06 15.92
N ARG A 555 5.27 10.99 14.87
CA ARG A 555 3.96 10.37 14.91
C ARG A 555 4.08 8.90 14.54
N LEU A 556 3.43 8.02 15.29
CA LEU A 556 3.40 6.58 15.00
C LEU A 556 2.03 6.17 14.46
N ASP A 557 2.04 5.23 13.51
CA ASP A 557 0.85 4.54 13.04
C ASP A 557 0.63 3.26 13.85
N GLY A 558 0.26 3.43 15.11
CA GLY A 558 0.13 2.37 16.09
C GLY A 558 1.13 2.48 17.21
N LYS A 559 1.39 1.39 17.91
CA LYS A 559 2.36 1.30 19.00
C LYS A 559 3.66 0.67 18.52
N ALA A 560 4.79 1.14 18.99
CA ALA A 560 6.07 0.47 18.77
C ALA A 560 6.18 -0.72 19.75
N GLU A 561 5.59 -1.86 19.41
CA GLU A 561 5.59 -3.07 20.23
C GLU A 561 6.84 -3.91 19.95
N GLN A 562 7.38 -4.56 20.99
CA GLN A 562 8.47 -5.54 20.85
C GLN A 562 8.11 -6.58 19.78
N GLY A 563 9.05 -6.86 18.87
CA GLY A 563 8.89 -7.85 17.80
C GLY A 563 7.95 -7.43 16.68
N SER A 564 7.47 -6.18 16.68
CA SER A 564 6.55 -5.67 15.65
C SER A 564 7.22 -4.68 14.68
N LYS A 565 6.50 -4.36 13.62
CA LYS A 565 6.84 -3.26 12.72
C LYS A 565 5.82 -2.14 12.91
N VAL A 566 6.30 -0.92 13.03
CA VAL A 566 5.47 0.27 13.13
C VAL A 566 5.97 1.35 12.19
N ARG A 567 5.08 2.07 11.56
CA ARG A 567 5.44 3.22 10.75
C ARG A 567 5.53 4.46 11.62
N ALA A 568 6.69 5.12 11.56
CA ALA A 568 6.94 6.40 12.21
C ALA A 568 7.06 7.49 11.15
N PHE A 569 6.55 8.66 11.45
CA PHE A 569 6.52 9.82 10.58
C PHE A 569 7.33 10.94 11.23
N PHE A 570 8.28 11.49 10.49
CA PHE A 570 9.17 12.54 10.93
C PHE A 570 8.98 13.77 10.05
N THR A 571 8.52 14.87 10.63
CA THR A 571 8.42 16.16 9.92
C THR A 571 9.75 16.87 10.03
N ILE A 572 10.43 17.05 8.91
CA ILE A 572 11.75 17.65 8.82
C ILE A 572 11.67 18.91 7.99
N LYS A 573 12.23 20.00 8.52
CA LYS A 573 12.37 21.28 7.83
C LYS A 573 13.77 21.41 7.24
N ASN A 574 13.84 21.79 5.98
CA ASN A 574 15.07 22.25 5.36
C ASN A 574 15.27 23.74 5.72
N LEU A 575 16.24 24.02 6.55
CA LEU A 575 16.59 25.41 6.94
C LEU A 575 17.45 26.14 5.89
N ASN A 576 17.69 25.51 4.75
CA ASN A 576 18.41 26.09 3.64
C ASN A 576 17.45 26.34 2.47
N GLY A 577 17.71 27.39 1.69
CA GLY A 577 16.90 27.71 0.52
C GLY A 577 17.08 26.76 -0.66
N VAL A 578 18.01 25.82 -0.58
CA VAL A 578 18.30 24.89 -1.68
C VAL A 578 17.55 23.60 -1.47
N PRO A 579 16.73 23.11 -2.45
CA PRO A 579 16.15 21.78 -2.40
C PRO A 579 17.24 20.70 -2.25
N ARG A 580 16.94 19.67 -1.46
CA ARG A 580 17.84 18.56 -1.21
C ARG A 580 17.14 17.24 -1.34
N ASP A 581 17.74 16.37 -2.14
CA ASP A 581 17.44 14.94 -2.11
C ASP A 581 18.19 14.30 -0.95
N CYS A 582 17.50 13.53 -0.16
CA CYS A 582 18.12 12.87 1.01
C CYS A 582 17.50 11.52 1.35
N TYR A 583 18.32 10.65 1.91
CA TYR A 583 17.88 9.46 2.65
C TYR A 583 17.90 9.77 4.14
N LEU A 584 16.79 9.50 4.81
CA LEU A 584 16.69 9.68 6.26
C LEU A 584 17.11 8.39 6.97
N ARG A 585 17.99 8.51 7.95
CA ARG A 585 18.33 7.45 8.90
C ARG A 585 17.80 7.80 10.27
N VAL A 586 17.08 6.87 10.88
CA VAL A 586 16.58 6.98 12.25
C VAL A 586 17.39 6.06 13.14
N LYS A 587 17.91 6.59 14.24
CA LYS A 587 18.54 5.84 15.30
C LYS A 587 17.73 6.00 16.58
N LEU A 588 17.48 4.91 17.28
CA LEU A 588 16.95 4.93 18.63
C LEU A 588 18.12 4.68 19.59
N LEU A 589 18.23 5.54 20.59
CA LEU A 589 19.28 5.47 21.61
C LEU A 589 18.66 5.14 22.97
N ASP A 590 19.34 4.32 23.75
CA ASP A 590 18.99 4.03 25.12
C ASP A 590 19.44 5.16 26.08
N GLU A 591 19.25 4.95 27.38
CA GLU A 591 19.66 5.88 28.44
C GLU A 591 21.19 6.11 28.51
N ASN A 592 21.98 5.18 27.97
CA ASN A 592 23.45 5.27 27.90
C ASN A 592 23.94 5.93 26.61
N GLN A 593 23.01 6.42 25.75
CA GLN A 593 23.28 6.97 24.43
C GLN A 593 23.86 5.93 23.44
N GLU A 594 23.62 4.64 23.69
CA GLU A 594 23.96 3.57 22.75
C GLU A 594 22.85 3.34 21.73
N VAL A 595 23.24 3.11 20.46
CA VAL A 595 22.29 2.87 19.40
C VAL A 595 21.73 1.46 19.50
N VAL A 596 20.44 1.33 19.84
CA VAL A 596 19.73 0.06 19.98
C VAL A 596 18.92 -0.32 18.72
N LEU A 597 18.63 0.64 17.87
CA LEU A 597 17.99 0.45 16.57
C LEU A 597 18.50 1.49 15.58
N SER A 598 18.80 1.07 14.37
CA SER A 598 19.12 1.97 13.26
C SER A 598 18.40 1.51 12.00
N THR A 599 17.63 2.40 11.40
CA THR A 599 16.88 2.13 10.18
C THR A 599 17.05 3.30 9.22
N ARG A 600 17.30 3.03 7.94
CA ARG A 600 17.35 4.04 6.88
C ARG A 600 16.11 3.92 6.01
N VAL A 601 15.57 5.06 5.54
CA VAL A 601 14.59 5.09 4.46
C VAL A 601 15.29 4.71 3.17
N ASP A 602 14.75 3.73 2.48
CA ASP A 602 15.29 3.28 1.20
C ASP A 602 14.91 4.20 0.02
N GLN A 603 14.06 5.18 0.31
CA GLN A 603 13.54 6.11 -0.67
C GLN A 603 14.22 7.46 -0.51
N LEU A 604 14.78 7.95 -1.62
CA LEU A 604 15.27 9.31 -1.71
C LEU A 604 14.08 10.27 -1.61
N THR A 605 14.14 11.20 -0.67
CA THR A 605 13.09 12.21 -0.46
C THR A 605 13.67 13.58 -0.78
N GLU A 606 13.01 14.31 -1.68
CA GLU A 606 13.32 15.71 -1.97
C GLU A 606 12.66 16.60 -0.90
N ILE A 607 13.42 17.44 -0.23
CA ILE A 607 12.93 18.47 0.69
C ILE A 607 13.26 19.83 0.09
N ASP A 608 12.23 20.54 -0.35
CA ASP A 608 12.35 21.88 -0.91
C ASP A 608 12.98 22.86 0.10
N GLY A 609 13.62 23.92 -0.42
CA GLY A 609 14.23 24.96 0.42
C GLY A 609 13.19 25.64 1.32
N PHE A 610 13.53 25.81 2.59
CA PHE A 610 12.69 26.37 3.65
C PHE A 610 11.35 25.68 3.87
N SER A 611 11.13 24.54 3.24
CA SER A 611 9.92 23.74 3.32
C SER A 611 10.06 22.61 4.34
N GLU A 612 8.91 22.10 4.75
CA GLU A 612 8.78 20.92 5.60
C GLU A 612 8.38 19.69 4.76
N ALA A 613 8.88 18.54 5.13
CA ALA A 613 8.46 17.28 4.57
C ALA A 613 8.20 16.25 5.69
N GLU A 614 7.07 15.56 5.65
CA GLU A 614 6.81 14.42 6.51
C GLU A 614 7.34 13.15 5.83
N ILE A 615 8.32 12.51 6.47
CA ILE A 615 9.02 11.34 5.93
C ILE A 615 8.59 10.10 6.72
N PRO A 616 7.88 9.16 6.08
CA PRO A 616 7.51 7.90 6.71
C PRO A 616 8.69 6.93 6.74
N ILE A 617 8.91 6.28 7.86
CA ILE A 617 9.90 5.22 8.01
C ILE A 617 9.30 4.01 8.71
N LEU A 618 9.58 2.82 8.23
CA LEU A 618 9.16 1.57 8.86
C LEU A 618 10.22 1.15 9.88
N LEU A 619 9.85 1.23 11.17
CA LEU A 619 10.69 0.77 12.27
C LEU A 619 10.38 -0.71 12.54
N SER A 620 11.40 -1.55 12.47
CA SER A 620 11.32 -2.95 12.91
C SER A 620 11.83 -3.02 14.34
N VAL A 621 10.92 -3.05 15.31
CA VAL A 621 11.27 -3.05 16.74
C VAL A 621 11.76 -4.44 17.14
N PRO A 622 13.01 -4.59 17.61
CA PRO A 622 13.52 -5.90 18.01
C PRO A 622 12.71 -6.50 19.17
N ALA A 623 12.47 -7.80 19.14
CA ALA A 623 11.73 -8.50 20.21
C ALA A 623 12.42 -8.43 21.57
N GLN A 624 13.76 -8.33 21.57
CA GLN A 624 14.59 -8.22 22.77
C GLN A 624 14.77 -6.79 23.27
N LEU A 625 14.32 -5.78 22.54
CA LEU A 625 14.43 -4.38 22.97
C LEU A 625 13.51 -4.16 24.17
N ALA A 626 14.05 -3.71 25.29
CA ALA A 626 13.26 -3.50 26.51
C ALA A 626 12.14 -2.45 26.30
N PRO A 627 10.98 -2.60 26.94
CA PRO A 627 9.98 -1.53 26.93
C PRO A 627 10.52 -0.29 27.63
N GLY A 628 10.27 0.89 27.06
CA GLY A 628 10.76 2.17 27.58
C GLY A 628 10.77 3.27 26.53
N TYR A 629 11.28 4.43 26.93
CA TYR A 629 11.42 5.58 26.02
C TYR A 629 12.83 5.62 25.45
N TYR A 630 12.90 5.70 24.12
CA TYR A 630 14.15 5.76 23.39
C TYR A 630 14.28 7.08 22.69
N GLN A 631 15.45 7.72 22.86
CA GLN A 631 15.73 9.00 22.21
C GLN A 631 15.90 8.78 20.70
N VAL A 632 15.27 9.65 19.93
CA VAL A 632 15.39 9.64 18.47
C VAL A 632 16.55 10.53 18.06
N LYS A 633 17.45 9.97 17.28
CA LYS A 633 18.48 10.71 16.55
C LYS A 633 18.28 10.49 15.06
N LEU A 634 18.22 11.59 14.33
CA LEU A 634 18.05 11.56 12.87
C LEU A 634 19.34 11.98 12.18
N GLU A 635 19.63 11.30 11.08
CA GLU A 635 20.73 11.64 10.18
C GLU A 635 20.21 11.62 8.74
N ILE A 636 20.77 12.51 7.92
CA ILE A 636 20.46 12.62 6.51
C ILE A 636 21.74 12.38 5.71
N THR A 637 21.63 11.55 4.69
CA THR A 637 22.67 11.37 3.68
C THR A 637 22.14 11.69 2.29
N SER A 638 22.98 12.30 1.44
CA SER A 638 22.65 12.60 0.06
C SER A 638 23.18 11.55 -0.92
N ASP A 639 24.02 10.61 -0.47
CA ASP A 639 24.63 9.60 -1.31
C ASP A 639 24.21 8.17 -0.90
N GLU A 640 24.13 7.29 -1.91
CA GLU A 640 23.84 5.87 -1.71
C GLU A 640 24.98 5.13 -0.97
N ALA A 641 26.21 5.66 -1.04
CA ALA A 641 27.41 5.04 -0.47
C ALA A 641 27.55 5.28 1.05
N GLU A 642 26.61 6.05 1.65
CA GLU A 642 26.58 6.36 3.09
C GLU A 642 27.86 7.01 3.64
N THR A 643 28.60 7.72 2.78
CA THR A 643 29.93 8.22 3.12
C THR A 643 29.93 9.42 4.05
N GLN A 644 28.79 10.14 4.17
CA GLN A 644 28.67 11.33 5.01
C GLN A 644 27.24 11.49 5.55
N ASP A 645 26.93 10.87 6.67
CA ASP A 645 25.70 11.16 7.41
C ASP A 645 25.82 12.52 8.09
N ARG A 646 24.82 13.40 7.89
CA ARG A 646 24.71 14.70 8.55
C ARG A 646 23.61 14.67 9.59
N PRO A 647 23.83 15.17 10.79
CA PRO A 647 22.80 15.19 11.82
C PRO A 647 21.65 16.13 11.43
N VAL A 648 20.44 15.73 11.73
CA VAL A 648 19.26 16.60 11.78
C VAL A 648 19.22 17.23 13.15
N ASN A 649 19.08 18.55 13.23
CA ASN A 649 18.95 19.26 14.50
C ASN A 649 17.71 18.75 15.26
N GLY A 650 17.82 18.71 16.57
CA GLY A 650 16.71 18.38 17.46
C GLY A 650 15.55 19.37 17.37
N ILE A 651 14.46 19.05 18.04
CA ILE A 651 13.27 19.90 18.08
C ILE A 651 13.64 21.25 18.70
N HIS A 652 13.22 22.34 18.04
CA HIS A 652 13.45 23.68 18.56
C HIS A 652 12.75 23.86 19.92
N ASP A 653 13.48 24.34 20.91
CA ASP A 653 13.05 24.56 22.29
C ASP A 653 12.56 23.31 23.05
N GLN A 654 12.89 22.09 22.60
CA GLN A 654 12.63 20.82 23.30
C GLN A 654 13.91 19.99 23.46
N ASP A 655 13.99 19.26 24.56
CA ASP A 655 15.20 18.51 24.91
C ASP A 655 15.55 17.39 23.94
N ALA A 656 14.57 16.62 23.47
CA ALA A 656 14.76 15.57 22.46
C ALA A 656 13.41 15.02 21.93
N ALA A 657 13.47 14.28 20.84
CA ALA A 657 12.37 13.44 20.38
C ALA A 657 12.50 12.03 20.97
N TYR A 658 11.37 11.39 21.28
CA TYR A 658 11.33 10.06 21.86
C TYR A 658 10.32 9.18 21.17
N ILE A 659 10.60 7.87 21.15
CA ILE A 659 9.64 6.82 20.80
C ILE A 659 9.49 5.91 21.99
N GLU A 660 8.24 5.68 22.43
CA GLU A 660 7.91 4.71 23.45
C GLU A 660 7.82 3.32 22.81
N VAL A 661 8.69 2.40 23.26
CA VAL A 661 8.57 0.98 22.95
C VAL A 661 7.77 0.33 24.07
N VAL A 662 6.67 -0.32 23.70
CA VAL A 662 5.82 -1.04 24.65
C VAL A 662 6.08 -2.54 24.59
N LYS A 663 5.72 -3.25 25.66
CA LYS A 663 5.80 -4.70 25.69
C LYS A 663 4.89 -5.27 24.60
N GLY A 664 5.48 -6.04 23.68
CA GLY A 664 4.71 -6.77 22.68
C GLY A 664 3.94 -7.93 23.33
N GLU A 665 2.84 -8.32 22.75
CA GLU A 665 2.24 -9.62 23.06
C GLU A 665 3.24 -10.70 22.65
N GLU A 666 3.49 -11.66 23.53
CA GLU A 666 4.28 -12.85 23.17
C GLU A 666 3.52 -13.65 22.12
N LYS A 667 3.73 -13.30 20.85
CA LYS A 667 3.20 -14.09 19.74
C LYS A 667 4.04 -15.36 19.63
N PRO A 668 3.41 -16.53 19.59
CA PRO A 668 4.15 -17.76 19.31
C PRO A 668 4.80 -17.65 17.93
N LEU A 669 5.95 -18.29 17.75
CA LEU A 669 6.64 -18.28 16.45
C LEU A 669 5.72 -18.76 15.32
N MET A 670 4.94 -19.81 15.58
CA MET A 670 3.98 -20.35 14.61
C MET A 670 2.56 -19.91 14.93
N ALA A 671 1.90 -19.29 13.96
CA ALA A 671 0.46 -19.08 13.97
C ALA A 671 -0.28 -20.36 13.54
N LYS A 672 0.39 -21.24 12.80
CA LYS A 672 -0.13 -22.52 12.35
C LYS A 672 1.00 -23.54 12.26
N ALA A 673 0.78 -24.70 12.85
CA ALA A 673 1.62 -25.89 12.71
C ALA A 673 0.70 -27.12 12.62
N GLU A 674 -0.05 -27.21 11.52
CA GLU A 674 -1.06 -28.24 11.32
C GLU A 674 -0.45 -29.52 10.78
N VAL A 675 -0.78 -30.68 11.40
CA VAL A 675 -0.48 -32.00 10.85
C VAL A 675 -1.74 -32.57 10.21
N PHE A 676 -1.64 -33.13 9.01
CA PHE A 676 -2.78 -33.65 8.26
C PHE A 676 -2.43 -34.89 7.44
N LEU A 677 -3.45 -35.64 7.02
CA LEU A 677 -3.33 -36.75 6.05
C LEU A 677 -3.61 -36.19 4.65
N ALA A 678 -2.82 -36.61 3.66
CA ALA A 678 -2.99 -36.20 2.28
C ALA A 678 -3.15 -37.41 1.35
N ASP A 679 -3.95 -37.22 0.33
CA ASP A 679 -4.15 -38.19 -0.75
C ASP A 679 -3.02 -38.16 -1.80
N ASP A 680 -3.17 -38.94 -2.86
CA ASP A 680 -2.21 -39.05 -3.97
C ASP A 680 -2.08 -37.75 -4.79
N SER A 681 -3.08 -36.86 -4.75
CA SER A 681 -3.06 -35.53 -5.38
C SER A 681 -2.46 -34.46 -4.49
N HIS A 682 -1.96 -34.79 -3.29
CA HIS A 682 -1.57 -33.88 -2.21
C HIS A 682 -2.76 -33.08 -1.60
N GLY A 683 -3.98 -33.47 -1.91
CA GLY A 683 -5.19 -32.93 -1.29
C GLY A 683 -5.31 -33.41 0.16
N LYS A 684 -5.67 -32.47 1.07
CA LYS A 684 -5.92 -32.80 2.48
C LYS A 684 -7.14 -33.72 2.59
N ILE A 685 -6.98 -34.82 3.36
CA ILE A 685 -8.08 -35.74 3.66
C ILE A 685 -8.90 -35.13 4.81
N GLU A 686 -9.98 -34.49 4.50
CA GLU A 686 -10.82 -33.73 5.45
C GLU A 686 -11.44 -34.60 6.56
N THR A 687 -11.61 -35.89 6.34
CA THR A 687 -12.12 -36.83 7.36
C THR A 687 -11.10 -37.09 8.46
N GLY A 688 -9.82 -36.78 8.26
CA GLY A 688 -8.73 -37.11 9.18
C GLY A 688 -8.51 -38.62 9.32
N SER A 689 -9.07 -39.43 8.46
CA SER A 689 -8.94 -40.92 8.54
C SER A 689 -8.66 -41.56 7.20
N VAL A 690 -7.82 -42.58 7.21
CA VAL A 690 -7.41 -43.38 6.02
C VAL A 690 -7.57 -44.84 6.31
N ASN A 691 -8.23 -45.54 5.40
CA ASN A 691 -8.24 -47.01 5.36
C ASN A 691 -7.16 -47.50 4.41
N VAL A 692 -6.04 -47.96 4.95
CA VAL A 692 -4.83 -48.37 4.21
C VAL A 692 -4.99 -49.63 3.37
N SER A 693 -6.10 -50.37 3.54
CA SER A 693 -6.46 -51.50 2.66
C SER A 693 -7.21 -51.05 1.40
N LYS A 694 -7.74 -49.79 1.41
CA LYS A 694 -8.55 -49.24 0.31
C LYS A 694 -7.81 -48.13 -0.44
N VAL A 695 -6.91 -47.43 0.25
CA VAL A 695 -6.07 -46.39 -0.34
C VAL A 695 -4.67 -46.96 -0.57
N SER A 696 -4.24 -47.01 -1.82
CA SER A 696 -2.95 -47.62 -2.19
C SER A 696 -1.76 -46.81 -1.68
N LEU A 697 -1.87 -45.49 -1.68
CA LEU A 697 -0.84 -44.55 -1.26
C LEU A 697 -1.47 -43.33 -0.58
N PHE A 698 -0.83 -42.79 0.46
CA PHE A 698 -1.16 -41.52 1.12
C PHE A 698 0.11 -40.91 1.70
N LYS A 699 0.02 -39.68 2.22
CA LYS A 699 1.12 -38.98 2.87
C LYS A 699 0.69 -38.40 4.20
N MET A 700 1.66 -38.16 5.09
CA MET A 700 1.52 -37.17 6.15
C MET A 700 1.89 -35.83 5.59
N GLY A 701 1.13 -34.81 5.95
CA GLY A 701 1.42 -33.41 5.62
C GLY A 701 1.61 -32.59 6.89
N VAL A 702 2.44 -31.58 6.79
CA VAL A 702 2.60 -30.50 7.78
C VAL A 702 2.35 -29.19 7.06
N SER A 703 1.51 -28.33 7.60
CA SER A 703 1.26 -26.99 7.08
C SER A 703 1.71 -25.97 8.11
N LEU A 704 2.69 -25.14 7.75
CA LEU A 704 3.30 -24.14 8.62
C LEU A 704 2.98 -22.73 8.16
N ARG A 705 2.76 -21.85 9.13
CA ARG A 705 2.70 -20.40 8.93
C ARG A 705 3.18 -19.72 10.21
N THR A 706 4.06 -18.73 10.10
CA THR A 706 4.49 -17.95 11.25
C THR A 706 3.42 -16.97 11.71
N SER A 707 3.55 -16.49 12.92
CA SER A 707 2.76 -15.35 13.38
C SER A 707 3.14 -14.10 12.62
N GLU A 708 2.24 -13.15 12.59
CA GLU A 708 2.40 -11.88 11.89
C GLU A 708 3.73 -11.20 12.26
N ASN A 709 4.46 -10.77 11.24
CA ASN A 709 5.79 -10.14 11.33
C ASN A 709 6.92 -11.05 11.82
N LEU A 710 6.69 -12.36 11.90
CA LEU A 710 7.73 -13.34 12.19
C LEU A 710 8.06 -14.16 10.93
N SER A 711 9.27 -14.69 10.89
CA SER A 711 9.72 -15.63 9.85
C SER A 711 10.52 -16.77 10.51
N TYR A 712 10.51 -17.91 9.87
CA TYR A 712 11.33 -19.04 10.25
C TYR A 712 12.08 -19.53 9.01
N GLU A 713 13.37 -19.68 9.14
CA GLU A 713 14.23 -20.31 8.12
C GLU A 713 15.03 -21.41 8.81
N GLY A 714 14.99 -22.59 8.25
CA GLY A 714 15.73 -23.73 8.77
C GLY A 714 15.08 -25.05 8.48
N HIS A 715 15.68 -26.09 9.07
CA HIS A 715 15.25 -27.48 8.88
C HIS A 715 13.98 -27.77 9.69
N VAL A 716 13.02 -28.47 9.08
CA VAL A 716 11.78 -28.93 9.72
C VAL A 716 11.68 -30.44 9.63
N SER A 717 11.32 -31.09 10.73
CA SER A 717 11.03 -32.54 10.77
C SER A 717 9.74 -32.82 11.52
N LEU A 718 9.08 -33.93 11.19
CA LEU A 718 7.90 -34.44 11.90
C LEU A 718 8.29 -35.67 12.72
N ILE A 719 8.11 -35.57 14.03
CA ILE A 719 8.38 -36.70 14.96
C ILE A 719 7.04 -37.31 15.39
N SER A 720 6.94 -38.62 15.34
CA SER A 720 5.87 -39.39 15.94
C SER A 720 6.38 -40.10 17.20
N GLU A 721 5.82 -39.74 18.37
CA GLU A 721 6.08 -40.38 19.66
C GLU A 721 4.98 -41.37 19.99
N ASP A 722 5.28 -42.63 20.21
CA ASP A 722 4.33 -43.59 20.76
C ASP A 722 3.95 -43.20 22.20
N VAL A 723 2.67 -42.97 22.45
CA VAL A 723 2.20 -42.44 23.74
C VAL A 723 2.47 -43.41 24.88
N ASP A 724 2.42 -44.72 24.61
CA ASP A 724 2.57 -45.79 25.62
C ASP A 724 4.03 -46.12 25.87
N THR A 725 4.84 -46.30 24.81
CA THR A 725 6.24 -46.75 24.90
C THR A 725 7.25 -45.61 24.97
N LYS A 726 6.85 -44.38 24.62
CA LYS A 726 7.71 -43.21 24.50
C LYS A 726 8.78 -43.30 23.41
N GLU A 727 8.65 -44.25 22.51
CA GLU A 727 9.55 -44.40 21.36
C GLU A 727 9.25 -43.30 20.35
N GLU A 728 10.28 -42.54 19.99
CA GLU A 728 10.18 -41.49 18.94
C GLU A 728 10.67 -42.04 17.59
N LYS A 729 9.94 -41.73 16.54
CA LYS A 729 10.30 -42.00 15.16
C LYS A 729 10.06 -40.82 14.28
N GLU A 730 11.05 -40.48 13.46
CA GLU A 730 10.89 -39.45 12.44
C GLU A 730 10.04 -39.98 11.28
N VAL A 731 9.09 -39.16 10.82
CA VAL A 731 8.29 -39.45 9.63
C VAL A 731 9.08 -39.00 8.41
N ASN A 732 9.68 -39.99 7.71
CA ASN A 732 10.58 -39.76 6.59
C ASN A 732 9.96 -38.89 5.48
N GLY A 733 10.72 -37.96 4.94
CA GLY A 733 10.35 -37.11 3.81
C GLY A 733 9.84 -35.71 4.18
N ILE A 734 9.62 -35.43 5.48
CA ILE A 734 9.34 -34.07 5.97
C ILE A 734 10.63 -33.49 6.56
N SER A 735 11.70 -33.61 5.87
CA SER A 735 13.01 -33.17 6.34
C SER A 735 13.60 -32.25 5.25
N ASP A 736 13.19 -30.97 5.25
CA ASP A 736 13.65 -29.96 4.29
C ASP A 736 14.03 -28.67 4.98
N GLU A 737 14.98 -27.93 4.39
CA GLU A 737 15.19 -26.53 4.72
C GLU A 737 14.06 -25.69 4.11
N VAL A 738 13.34 -24.98 4.97
CA VAL A 738 12.17 -24.21 4.55
C VAL A 738 12.25 -22.78 5.05
N SER A 739 11.69 -21.89 4.25
CA SER A 739 11.40 -20.52 4.65
C SER A 739 9.89 -20.38 4.85
N VAL A 740 9.49 -20.03 6.08
CA VAL A 740 8.08 -19.88 6.48
C VAL A 740 7.84 -18.44 6.87
N SER A 741 6.80 -17.84 6.33
CA SER A 741 6.37 -16.47 6.62
C SER A 741 4.93 -16.44 7.14
N SER A 742 4.48 -15.26 7.57
CA SER A 742 3.09 -15.07 7.98
C SER A 742 2.11 -14.96 6.80
N SER A 743 2.60 -14.83 5.58
CA SER A 743 1.80 -14.51 4.40
C SER A 743 1.02 -15.69 3.83
N PHE A 744 1.54 -16.91 3.98
CA PHE A 744 0.91 -18.11 3.41
C PHE A 744 1.31 -19.37 4.16
N ASP A 745 0.49 -20.42 3.98
CA ASP A 745 0.77 -21.74 4.54
C ASP A 745 1.80 -22.46 3.68
N VAL A 746 2.86 -22.96 4.31
CA VAL A 746 3.90 -23.78 3.66
C VAL A 746 3.61 -25.25 3.92
N PRO A 747 3.13 -26.01 2.92
CA PRO A 747 2.87 -27.43 3.06
C PRO A 747 4.14 -28.24 2.81
N LEU A 748 4.42 -29.19 3.72
CA LEU A 748 5.47 -30.19 3.61
C LEU A 748 4.84 -31.57 3.62
N TYR A 749 5.43 -32.53 2.92
CA TYR A 749 4.86 -33.85 2.78
C TYR A 749 5.89 -34.96 3.02
N SER A 750 5.46 -36.05 3.73
CA SER A 750 6.26 -37.25 3.88
C SER A 750 6.46 -37.96 2.54
N TYR A 751 7.36 -38.93 2.52
CA TYR A 751 7.35 -39.98 1.46
C TYR A 751 6.01 -40.71 1.46
N TRP A 752 5.75 -41.41 0.36
CA TRP A 752 4.54 -42.19 0.22
C TRP A 752 4.43 -43.31 1.27
N LEU A 753 3.31 -43.32 1.95
CA LEU A 753 2.94 -44.34 2.93
C LEU A 753 1.95 -45.31 2.32
N ARG A 754 2.10 -46.55 2.67
CA ARG A 754 1.24 -47.69 2.28
C ARG A 754 1.21 -48.71 3.40
N LYS A 755 0.24 -49.63 3.38
CA LYS A 755 0.08 -50.66 4.43
C LYS A 755 1.39 -51.39 4.79
N SER A 756 2.26 -51.66 3.80
CA SER A 756 3.50 -52.40 4.01
C SER A 756 4.65 -51.63 4.65
N ASN A 757 4.59 -50.30 4.73
CA ASN A 757 5.65 -49.47 5.29
C ASN A 757 5.17 -48.48 6.37
N LEU A 758 4.03 -48.78 7.00
CA LEU A 758 3.55 -47.95 8.10
C LEU A 758 4.50 -48.01 9.29
N PRO A 759 4.98 -46.91 9.80
CA PRO A 759 5.86 -46.89 10.98
C PRO A 759 5.11 -47.08 12.31
N TRP A 760 3.77 -47.15 12.28
CA TRP A 760 2.91 -47.16 13.46
C TRP A 760 2.34 -48.56 13.72
N THR A 761 2.40 -49.00 14.97
CA THR A 761 1.93 -50.31 15.43
C THR A 761 0.40 -50.30 15.61
N ASP A 762 -0.26 -51.42 15.30
CA ASP A 762 -1.69 -51.56 15.50
C ASP A 762 -2.08 -51.50 16.99
N GLY A 763 -3.16 -50.78 17.27
CA GLY A 763 -3.66 -50.53 18.63
C GLY A 763 -3.02 -49.37 19.36
N HIS A 764 -1.89 -48.83 18.89
CA HIS A 764 -1.15 -47.74 19.51
C HIS A 764 -1.62 -46.37 19.09
N THR A 765 -1.32 -45.37 19.95
CA THR A 765 -1.56 -43.94 19.70
C THR A 765 -0.24 -43.20 19.63
N TYR A 766 -0.09 -42.32 18.66
CA TYR A 766 1.12 -41.55 18.43
C TYR A 766 0.85 -40.07 18.55
N LEU A 767 1.69 -39.36 19.32
CA LEU A 767 1.74 -37.90 19.39
C LEU A 767 2.67 -37.35 18.31
N PHE A 768 2.21 -36.40 17.52
CA PHE A 768 3.03 -35.71 16.53
C PHE A 768 3.59 -34.41 17.05
N ARG A 769 4.87 -34.19 16.82
CA ARG A 769 5.56 -32.95 17.07
C ARG A 769 6.28 -32.47 15.81
N VAL A 770 6.04 -31.21 15.42
CA VAL A 770 6.79 -30.58 14.35
C VAL A 770 8.01 -29.92 14.96
N MET A 771 9.18 -30.36 14.58
CA MET A 771 10.45 -29.90 15.13
C MET A 771 11.18 -29.02 14.12
N GLY A 772 11.81 -27.97 14.63
CA GLY A 772 12.70 -27.10 13.87
C GLY A 772 13.99 -26.82 14.62
N GLU A 773 14.84 -25.97 14.05
CA GLU A 773 16.10 -25.55 14.68
C GLU A 773 16.16 -24.02 14.77
N ILE A 774 16.41 -23.48 15.96
CA ILE A 774 16.59 -22.06 16.20
C ILE A 774 17.88 -21.88 17.01
N GLY A 775 18.83 -21.14 16.42
CA GLY A 775 20.12 -20.88 17.07
C GLY A 775 20.91 -22.15 17.42
N GLY A 776 20.82 -23.19 16.57
CA GLY A 776 21.47 -24.48 16.77
C GLY A 776 20.79 -25.38 17.80
N LYS A 777 19.58 -25.04 18.27
CA LYS A 777 18.80 -25.86 19.20
C LYS A 777 17.52 -26.37 18.55
N LYS A 778 17.26 -27.66 18.73
CA LYS A 778 15.97 -28.23 18.34
C LYS A 778 14.85 -27.70 19.20
N VAL A 779 13.81 -27.19 18.58
CA VAL A 779 12.61 -26.64 19.23
C VAL A 779 11.36 -27.17 18.56
N GLU A 780 10.27 -27.25 19.31
CA GLU A 780 8.98 -27.62 18.76
C GLU A 780 8.34 -26.41 18.09
N LEU A 781 8.06 -26.51 16.80
CA LEU A 781 7.36 -25.50 16.02
C LEU A 781 5.86 -25.71 16.17
N LYS A 782 5.26 -25.04 17.15
CA LYS A 782 3.81 -25.11 17.36
C LYS A 782 3.25 -23.76 17.77
N ASN A 783 1.95 -23.59 17.60
CA ASN A 783 1.20 -22.56 18.28
C ASN A 783 0.81 -23.13 19.68
N PRO A 784 1.25 -22.53 20.80
CA PRO A 784 0.90 -23.02 22.15
C PRO A 784 -0.59 -23.08 22.44
N GLN A 785 -1.41 -22.35 21.69
CA GLN A 785 -2.86 -22.35 21.80
C GLN A 785 -3.54 -23.45 20.97
N GLU A 786 -2.79 -24.12 20.07
CA GLU A 786 -3.31 -25.22 19.29
C GLU A 786 -3.16 -26.54 20.04
N PRO A 787 -4.18 -27.41 20.00
CA PRO A 787 -4.09 -28.73 20.60
C PRO A 787 -3.08 -29.59 19.80
N SER A 788 -2.47 -30.54 20.50
CA SER A 788 -1.54 -31.50 19.91
C SER A 788 -2.24 -32.46 18.96
N TYR A 789 -1.55 -32.96 17.97
CA TYR A 789 -2.06 -33.93 16.99
C TYR A 789 -1.68 -35.36 17.40
N TYR A 790 -2.65 -36.24 17.34
CA TYR A 790 -2.51 -37.67 17.65
C TYR A 790 -2.98 -38.52 16.48
N LEU A 791 -2.28 -39.61 16.22
CA LEU A 791 -2.71 -40.66 15.30
C LEU A 791 -2.98 -41.94 16.06
N LYS A 792 -4.15 -42.53 15.87
CA LYS A 792 -4.51 -43.83 16.38
C LYS A 792 -4.60 -44.82 15.23
N ARG A 793 -3.95 -45.94 15.37
CA ARG A 793 -4.09 -47.05 14.44
C ARG A 793 -5.03 -48.11 15.00
N LYS A 794 -6.09 -48.45 14.26
CA LYS A 794 -7.00 -49.56 14.56
C LYS A 794 -7.10 -50.50 13.36
N GLY A 795 -6.30 -51.55 13.31
CA GLY A 795 -6.19 -52.44 12.16
C GLY A 795 -5.69 -51.71 10.91
N ASP A 796 -6.53 -51.66 9.90
CA ASP A 796 -6.26 -50.97 8.63
C ASP A 796 -6.72 -49.51 8.61
N ILE A 797 -7.21 -48.96 9.71
CA ILE A 797 -7.69 -47.58 9.80
C ILE A 797 -6.70 -46.76 10.61
N LEU A 798 -6.27 -45.66 10.03
CA LEU A 798 -5.51 -44.60 10.69
C LEU A 798 -6.44 -43.44 10.92
N ILE A 799 -6.45 -42.90 12.13
CA ILE A 799 -7.27 -41.78 12.53
C ILE A 799 -6.37 -40.72 13.13
N LEU A 800 -6.27 -39.56 12.45
CA LEU A 800 -5.56 -38.38 12.92
C LEU A 800 -6.57 -37.45 13.59
N TYR A 801 -6.31 -37.00 14.83
CA TYR A 801 -7.18 -36.16 15.60
C TYR A 801 -6.39 -35.21 16.51
N GLN A 802 -7.04 -34.16 16.96
CA GLN A 802 -6.47 -33.22 17.91
C GLN A 802 -7.07 -33.49 19.30
N ASN A 803 -6.23 -33.55 20.32
CA ASN A 803 -6.70 -33.64 21.69
C ASN A 803 -6.90 -32.24 22.28
N ILE A 804 -8.14 -31.89 22.58
CA ILE A 804 -8.43 -30.64 23.29
C ILE A 804 -8.40 -30.96 24.79
N ALA A 805 -7.54 -30.33 25.54
CA ALA A 805 -7.53 -30.34 27.01
C ALA A 805 -8.74 -29.56 27.57
N THR A 806 -9.96 -30.03 27.33
CA THR A 806 -11.18 -29.54 27.97
C THR A 806 -11.84 -30.71 28.68
N GLY A 807 -12.01 -30.59 29.98
CA GLY A 807 -12.45 -31.53 30.97
C GLY A 807 -13.70 -32.39 30.75
N ILE A 808 -13.89 -32.95 29.57
CA ILE A 808 -14.83 -34.00 29.23
C ILE A 808 -14.08 -35.11 28.53
N GLU A 809 -13.36 -35.91 29.30
CA GLU A 809 -12.79 -37.16 28.88
C GLU A 809 -13.92 -38.20 28.68
N ASN A 810 -13.89 -38.86 27.50
CA ASN A 810 -14.48 -40.18 27.26
C ASN A 810 -15.92 -40.44 27.69
N ALA A 811 -16.90 -39.76 27.12
CA ALA A 811 -18.25 -40.30 27.12
C ALA A 811 -18.35 -41.36 26.01
N THR A 812 -18.15 -42.61 26.32
CA THR A 812 -18.52 -43.74 25.47
C THR A 812 -20.00 -44.01 25.65
N ILE A 813 -20.81 -43.88 24.63
CA ILE A 813 -22.17 -44.39 24.59
C ILE A 813 -22.11 -45.72 23.86
N SER A 814 -22.30 -46.80 24.56
CA SER A 814 -22.39 -48.11 23.96
C SER A 814 -23.81 -48.66 24.16
N ASP A 815 -24.36 -49.18 23.07
CA ASP A 815 -25.50 -50.14 23.15
C ASP A 815 -25.02 -51.46 22.58
N THR A 816 -25.89 -52.46 22.60
CA THR A 816 -25.51 -53.82 22.18
C THR A 816 -25.03 -53.94 20.74
N GLU A 817 -25.19 -52.93 19.90
CA GLU A 817 -24.89 -52.95 18.45
C GLU A 817 -24.01 -51.78 17.98
N THR A 818 -23.93 -50.68 18.74
CA THR A 818 -23.20 -49.45 18.30
C THR A 818 -22.43 -48.84 19.45
N GLU A 819 -21.15 -48.57 19.24
CA GLU A 819 -20.30 -47.85 20.14
C GLU A 819 -20.02 -46.44 19.53
N ILE A 820 -20.26 -45.40 20.31
CA ILE A 820 -20.01 -44.00 19.94
C ILE A 820 -18.98 -43.45 20.92
N SER A 821 -17.87 -43.02 20.43
CA SER A 821 -16.83 -42.40 21.22
C SER A 821 -16.36 -41.09 20.58
N ARG A 822 -15.83 -40.18 21.41
CA ARG A 822 -15.19 -38.97 20.95
C ARG A 822 -13.70 -39.04 21.23
N GLU A 823 -12.89 -38.81 20.19
CA GLU A 823 -11.44 -38.69 20.32
C GLU A 823 -11.03 -37.31 19.76
N GLY A 824 -10.79 -36.33 20.65
CA GLY A 824 -10.52 -34.95 20.25
C GLY A 824 -11.67 -34.30 19.47
N HIS A 825 -11.38 -33.85 18.24
CA HIS A 825 -12.37 -33.32 17.30
C HIS A 825 -12.98 -34.38 16.38
N GLN A 826 -12.78 -35.66 16.65
CA GLN A 826 -13.39 -36.72 15.88
C GLN A 826 -14.46 -37.43 16.69
N LEU A 827 -15.64 -37.60 16.12
CA LEU A 827 -16.67 -38.48 16.59
C LEU A 827 -16.52 -39.83 15.89
N LEU A 828 -16.29 -40.86 16.66
CA LEU A 828 -16.08 -42.23 16.15
C LEU A 828 -17.33 -43.08 16.46
N VAL A 829 -17.85 -43.74 15.45
CA VAL A 829 -18.98 -44.64 15.56
C VAL A 829 -18.58 -46.01 15.01
N SER A 830 -18.49 -46.99 15.87
CA SER A 830 -18.22 -48.37 15.52
C SER A 830 -19.47 -49.22 15.80
N GLY A 831 -19.63 -50.26 14.99
CA GLY A 831 -20.75 -51.19 15.10
C GLY A 831 -20.88 -52.11 13.91
N LYS A 832 -21.85 -53.01 13.99
CA LYS A 832 -22.10 -53.97 12.90
C LYS A 832 -22.82 -53.24 11.75
N ASP A 833 -22.16 -53.20 10.56
CA ASP A 833 -22.71 -52.65 9.31
C ASP A 833 -23.08 -51.15 9.38
N VAL A 834 -22.28 -50.31 10.09
CA VAL A 834 -22.46 -48.85 10.11
C VAL A 834 -22.11 -48.28 8.74
N ARG A 835 -23.08 -47.71 8.00
CA ARG A 835 -22.93 -47.26 6.63
C ARG A 835 -22.80 -45.75 6.55
N LYS A 836 -23.53 -45.02 7.41
CA LYS A 836 -23.56 -43.59 7.38
C LYS A 836 -23.87 -43.00 8.75
N ILE A 837 -23.25 -41.88 9.08
CA ILE A 837 -23.59 -41.10 10.25
C ILE A 837 -23.91 -39.66 9.84
N LYS A 838 -24.89 -39.04 10.51
CA LYS A 838 -25.30 -37.68 10.29
C LYS A 838 -25.44 -36.94 11.61
N LEU A 839 -24.79 -35.80 11.73
CA LEU A 839 -24.85 -34.94 12.90
C LEU A 839 -25.76 -33.77 12.61
N TYR A 840 -26.76 -33.54 13.49
CA TYR A 840 -27.70 -32.46 13.39
C TYR A 840 -27.62 -31.55 14.61
N HIS A 841 -27.83 -30.26 14.42
CA HIS A 841 -28.13 -29.35 15.51
C HIS A 841 -29.45 -29.76 16.20
N ALA A 842 -29.62 -29.41 17.47
CA ALA A 842 -30.86 -29.72 18.23
C ALA A 842 -32.14 -29.21 17.54
N GLY A 843 -32.06 -28.19 16.70
CA GLY A 843 -33.11 -27.65 15.83
C GLY A 843 -33.38 -28.43 14.55
N GLY A 844 -32.70 -29.58 14.29
CA GLY A 844 -32.96 -30.47 13.17
C GLY A 844 -32.12 -30.18 11.90
N ASN A 845 -31.30 -29.14 11.88
CA ASN A 845 -30.46 -28.83 10.74
C ASN A 845 -29.25 -29.77 10.65
N LEU A 846 -29.02 -30.38 9.50
CA LEU A 846 -27.84 -31.24 9.24
C LEU A 846 -26.58 -30.39 9.22
N LEU A 847 -25.61 -30.74 10.06
CA LEU A 847 -24.33 -30.04 10.17
C LEU A 847 -23.19 -30.78 9.45
N ARG A 848 -23.13 -32.08 9.65
CA ARG A 848 -22.08 -32.94 9.11
C ARG A 848 -22.64 -34.33 8.77
N GLN A 849 -21.99 -35.01 7.84
CA GLN A 849 -22.25 -36.41 7.57
C GLN A 849 -20.98 -37.13 7.11
N ALA A 850 -20.87 -38.40 7.42
CA ALA A 850 -19.81 -39.27 6.94
C ALA A 850 -20.38 -40.64 6.58
N ALA A 851 -19.82 -41.27 5.53
CA ALA A 851 -20.17 -42.61 5.12
C ALA A 851 -19.05 -43.63 5.48
N GLY A 852 -19.43 -44.75 5.97
CA GLY A 852 -18.52 -45.87 6.21
C GLY A 852 -18.27 -46.69 4.95
N THR A 853 -17.04 -47.09 4.75
CA THR A 853 -16.65 -47.87 3.57
C THR A 853 -16.58 -49.39 3.84
N ASP A 854 -16.51 -49.80 5.09
CA ASP A 854 -16.32 -51.20 5.52
C ASP A 854 -17.34 -51.69 6.54
N GLY A 855 -18.32 -50.88 6.92
CA GLY A 855 -19.42 -51.23 7.80
C GLY A 855 -19.02 -51.42 9.28
N LYS A 856 -17.79 -51.05 9.69
CA LYS A 856 -17.31 -51.31 11.06
C LYS A 856 -17.05 -50.04 11.86
N LEU A 857 -16.42 -49.05 11.24
CA LEU A 857 -16.10 -47.78 11.91
C LEU A 857 -16.30 -46.60 10.95
N VAL A 858 -16.97 -45.56 11.44
CA VAL A 858 -17.16 -44.28 10.71
C VAL A 858 -16.69 -43.17 11.61
N SER A 859 -15.88 -42.27 11.08
CA SER A 859 -15.46 -41.05 11.79
C SER A 859 -16.10 -39.80 11.19
N LEU A 860 -16.36 -38.80 12.03
CA LEU A 860 -16.91 -37.52 11.66
C LEU A 860 -16.15 -36.39 12.35
N SER A 861 -15.65 -35.44 11.60
CA SER A 861 -14.98 -34.27 12.17
C SER A 861 -15.94 -33.35 12.90
N LEU A 862 -15.58 -32.97 14.13
CA LEU A 862 -16.28 -32.00 14.96
C LEU A 862 -15.62 -30.62 14.93
N GLN A 863 -14.62 -30.40 14.07
CA GLN A 863 -13.93 -29.12 13.99
C GLN A 863 -14.89 -27.99 13.63
N GLY A 864 -14.90 -26.91 14.40
CA GLY A 864 -15.83 -25.79 14.22
C GLY A 864 -17.25 -26.04 14.76
N ILE A 865 -17.54 -27.19 15.37
CA ILE A 865 -18.79 -27.46 16.09
C ILE A 865 -18.66 -26.86 17.50
N ARG A 866 -19.57 -25.94 17.87
CA ARG A 866 -19.59 -25.32 19.18
C ARG A 866 -20.07 -26.31 20.24
N GLN A 867 -19.76 -26.05 21.51
CA GLN A 867 -20.34 -26.83 22.59
C GLN A 867 -21.88 -26.71 22.60
N GLY A 868 -22.57 -27.82 22.76
CA GLY A 868 -24.04 -27.85 22.75
C GLY A 868 -24.64 -29.24 22.62
N VAL A 869 -25.95 -29.29 22.53
CA VAL A 869 -26.70 -30.54 22.33
C VAL A 869 -26.91 -30.80 20.85
N TYR A 870 -26.54 -31.99 20.42
CA TYR A 870 -26.64 -32.45 19.04
C TYR A 870 -27.32 -33.79 18.91
N LEU A 871 -27.85 -34.09 17.75
CA LEU A 871 -28.44 -35.37 17.41
C LEU A 871 -27.59 -36.10 16.39
N LEU A 872 -27.07 -37.26 16.74
CA LEU A 872 -26.34 -38.12 15.85
C LEU A 872 -27.24 -39.25 15.33
N ARG A 873 -27.53 -39.27 14.07
CA ARG A 873 -28.20 -40.38 13.40
C ARG A 873 -27.17 -41.35 12.79
N VAL A 874 -27.24 -42.60 13.24
CA VAL A 874 -26.41 -43.71 12.75
C VAL A 874 -27.30 -44.57 11.86
N GLU A 875 -26.90 -44.76 10.60
CA GLU A 875 -27.60 -45.60 9.62
C GLU A 875 -26.79 -46.87 9.39
N THR A 876 -27.34 -48.02 9.67
CA THR A 876 -26.78 -49.35 9.33
C THR A 876 -27.51 -49.93 8.11
N GLY A 877 -27.09 -51.11 7.64
CA GLY A 877 -27.80 -51.74 6.54
C GLY A 877 -29.24 -52.15 6.80
N MET A 878 -29.66 -52.25 8.06
CA MET A 878 -30.99 -52.74 8.45
C MET A 878 -31.85 -51.66 9.13
N GLN A 879 -31.25 -50.63 9.79
CA GLN A 879 -31.97 -49.68 10.61
C GLN A 879 -31.24 -48.36 10.77
N SER A 880 -31.93 -47.36 11.32
CA SER A 880 -31.28 -46.13 11.74
C SER A 880 -31.66 -45.81 13.19
N LYS A 881 -30.67 -45.43 13.99
CA LYS A 881 -30.84 -44.96 15.38
C LYS A 881 -30.36 -43.53 15.51
N THR A 882 -31.00 -42.80 16.44
CA THR A 882 -30.60 -41.40 16.73
C THR A 882 -30.18 -41.30 18.20
N TYR A 883 -29.01 -40.75 18.42
CA TYR A 883 -28.41 -40.53 19.73
C TYR A 883 -28.36 -39.05 20.03
N LYS A 884 -28.63 -38.68 21.26
CA LYS A 884 -28.44 -37.31 21.75
C LYS A 884 -27.03 -37.18 22.32
N LEU A 885 -26.25 -36.29 21.76
CA LEU A 885 -24.89 -36.03 22.19
C LEU A 885 -24.79 -34.65 22.81
N LEU A 886 -23.97 -34.51 23.84
CA LEU A 886 -23.44 -33.24 24.31
C LEU A 886 -21.99 -33.14 23.83
N LEU A 887 -21.77 -32.27 22.87
CA LEU A 887 -20.45 -32.08 22.26
C LEU A 887 -19.78 -30.82 22.74
#